data_2414b5956052fa5fbadb40a09636458c
#
_entry.id   2414b5956052fa5fbadb40a09636458c
#
_cell.length_a   1.000
_cell.length_b   1.000
_cell.length_c   1.000
_cell.angle_alpha   90.00
_cell.angle_beta   90.00
_cell.angle_gamma   90.00
#
_symmetry.space_group_name_H-M   'P 1'
#
loop_
_entity.id
_entity.type
_entity.pdbx_description
1 polymer ?
#
loop_
_entity_poly.entity_id
_entity_poly.type
_entity_poly.pdbx_seq_one_letter_code
_entity_poly.pdbx_strand_id
1 'polypeptide(L)'
;MSIWEAFGKGRYKGFSREAGLLLDEAVELAGGLGCKKADTGHLLLAMLQTDHGPAAKFLAGKNISELAVRRQLGADREGPALHLDRKALAPDLKRAMDYALIGAQNAHLAKAEPEHLLCAMLEDTDCAAGVLLASMGVQLAEAVRECRQLSGQFILPLQPRAASAMPRGSRASDKYCRDLTRRAADGELDPVFCREKELDRMVEILCRRQKNNPCLVGEPGVGKTALAEGLAQRIANKNVPRMLQGRRLLALDMASLVAGTKYRGDFEERFKNLLEELVRDGSAILFVDEFHTIVGAGAAEGAIDAASILKPVLARGELQLIGATTNQEFRTHIQKDAALERRFGKVQIEEPTPEQAVGILEGLAPRYERYHSVKLPPETLREAVELSVRYLPGRCLPDKAIDLVDEACAAARIRAEREHQPSPVLTREEVAQVVARASGIPAERVGEKERERLARLEARLNEEIVGQQRAVAAVTGAIRRSRTGLGEPGRPIGAMLFLGPTGVGKTALAKALASSWFGSEKALLKFDMSEYQEQHTVARLLGAPPGYLGHDEGGQLTEAVRRRPYSVVLFDEIEKAHPDIQNILLQMLEDGQLTDSMGRKADFRNTIVLLTSNLGARFLAGQSAPLGFAAGSEAAFEKQSEQAVAEAKKWFRPELIGRLDEVIVFRPLGEDSLCTIAEKLLGQLESRAARSGYQLTHTARVGPALAAKARSPYGARELRRQVDRAVEQALANEIASGTAAPGQHWTADCTADGCVTLQETDPVSAVL
;
A
#
# COMPACT_ATOMS: atom_id res chain seq x y z
N MET A 1 20.63 23.97 5.74
CA MET A 1 21.43 23.80 6.98
C MET A 1 22.43 22.70 6.67
N SER A 2 23.75 22.98 6.70
CA SER A 2 24.74 21.96 6.40
C SER A 2 24.81 20.91 7.51
N ILE A 3 25.20 19.67 7.18
CA ILE A 3 25.19 18.54 8.12
C ILE A 3 26.04 18.86 9.37
N TRP A 4 27.16 19.55 9.20
CA TRP A 4 28.05 19.91 10.32
C TRP A 4 27.45 21.00 11.23
N GLU A 5 26.58 21.88 10.74
CA GLU A 5 25.86 22.87 11.54
C GLU A 5 24.81 22.23 12.48
N ALA A 6 24.30 21.05 12.13
CA ALA A 6 23.33 20.29 12.94
C ALA A 6 23.97 19.58 14.15
N PHE A 7 25.29 19.40 14.19
CA PHE A 7 25.98 18.67 15.25
C PHE A 7 26.22 19.44 16.58
N GLY A 8 25.68 20.65 16.75
CA GLY A 8 25.60 21.35 18.04
C GLY A 8 26.91 22.03 18.51
N LYS A 9 26.87 22.77 19.64
CA LYS A 9 27.92 23.62 20.19
C LYS A 9 29.22 22.86 20.55
N GLY A 10 30.13 22.68 19.60
CA GLY A 10 31.46 22.14 19.79
C GLY A 10 32.34 22.42 18.57
N ARG A 11 33.69 22.55 18.76
CA ARG A 11 34.66 22.74 17.70
C ARG A 11 34.54 21.60 16.69
N TYR A 12 34.09 21.86 15.45
CA TYR A 12 34.02 20.90 14.32
C TYR A 12 33.63 19.46 14.74
N LYS A 13 32.46 19.30 15.40
CA LYS A 13 31.99 18.02 15.93
C LYS A 13 31.81 17.03 14.76
N GLY A 14 32.38 15.84 14.90
CA GLY A 14 32.42 14.83 13.85
C GLY A 14 33.76 14.75 13.11
N PHE A 15 34.68 15.71 13.32
CA PHE A 15 36.03 15.70 12.79
C PHE A 15 37.05 15.26 13.87
N SER A 16 38.16 14.69 13.40
CA SER A 16 39.29 14.39 14.26
C SER A 16 39.98 15.68 14.73
N ARG A 17 40.87 15.55 15.70
CA ARG A 17 41.63 16.71 16.19
C ARG A 17 42.50 17.31 15.09
N GLU A 18 43.08 16.49 14.25
CA GLU A 18 43.96 16.89 13.14
C GLU A 18 43.19 17.60 12.04
N ALA A 19 42.03 17.05 11.61
CA ALA A 19 41.15 17.69 10.65
C ALA A 19 40.60 19.02 11.15
N GLY A 20 40.31 19.13 12.45
CA GLY A 20 39.86 20.35 13.07
C GLY A 20 40.93 21.45 13.12
N LEU A 21 42.18 21.09 13.33
CA LEU A 21 43.33 22.02 13.30
C LEU A 21 43.56 22.57 11.88
N LEU A 22 43.48 21.71 10.86
CA LEU A 22 43.58 22.13 9.45
C LEU A 22 42.47 23.10 9.04
N LEU A 23 41.28 22.91 9.53
CA LEU A 23 40.17 23.86 9.29
C LEU A 23 40.38 25.20 9.99
N ASP A 24 40.90 25.22 11.23
CA ASP A 24 41.27 26.44 11.94
C ASP A 24 42.39 27.16 11.18
N GLU A 25 43.44 26.46 10.73
CA GLU A 25 44.55 26.99 9.97
C GLU A 25 44.14 27.56 8.59
N ALA A 26 43.21 26.88 7.91
CA ALA A 26 42.64 27.39 6.65
C ALA A 26 41.91 28.74 6.85
N VAL A 27 41.24 28.94 8.00
CA VAL A 27 40.59 30.21 8.33
C VAL A 27 41.62 31.31 8.64
N GLU A 28 42.70 30.98 9.35
CA GLU A 28 43.80 31.91 9.65
C GLU A 28 44.54 32.32 8.38
N LEU A 29 44.82 31.38 7.48
CA LEU A 29 45.44 31.64 6.16
C LEU A 29 44.55 32.55 5.30
N ALA A 30 43.26 32.30 5.24
CA ALA A 30 42.32 33.14 4.53
C ALA A 30 42.30 34.58 5.07
N GLY A 31 42.35 34.73 6.41
CA GLY A 31 42.46 36.06 7.06
C GLY A 31 43.77 36.76 6.76
N GLY A 32 44.89 36.02 6.80
CA GLY A 32 46.22 36.55 6.45
C GLY A 32 46.35 36.99 4.98
N LEU A 33 45.60 36.37 4.08
CA LEU A 33 45.52 36.72 2.66
C LEU A 33 44.46 37.81 2.37
N GLY A 34 43.84 38.39 3.38
CA GLY A 34 42.82 39.45 3.23
C GLY A 34 41.47 38.97 2.68
N CYS A 35 41.21 37.65 2.65
CA CYS A 35 39.95 37.08 2.20
C CYS A 35 38.87 37.16 3.28
N LYS A 36 37.62 37.41 2.88
CA LYS A 36 36.47 37.49 3.81
C LYS A 36 35.95 36.12 4.29
N LYS A 37 36.32 35.04 3.63
CA LYS A 37 35.91 33.67 3.95
C LYS A 37 36.99 32.67 3.53
N ALA A 38 37.16 31.64 4.30
CA ALA A 38 38.00 30.50 3.95
C ALA A 38 37.27 29.56 2.97
N ASP A 39 37.90 29.20 1.86
CA ASP A 39 37.45 28.26 0.86
C ASP A 39 38.33 26.99 0.82
N THR A 40 38.02 26.04 -0.08
CA THR A 40 38.77 24.79 -0.21
C THR A 40 40.20 25.01 -0.68
N GLY A 41 40.56 26.09 -1.38
CA GLY A 41 41.92 26.45 -1.74
C GLY A 41 42.77 26.81 -0.53
N HIS A 42 42.21 27.50 0.46
CA HIS A 42 42.88 27.81 1.74
C HIS A 42 43.09 26.54 2.56
N LEU A 43 42.13 25.57 2.53
CA LEU A 43 42.28 24.28 3.16
C LEU A 43 43.37 23.44 2.50
N LEU A 44 43.46 23.47 1.17
CA LEU A 44 44.53 22.84 0.41
C LEU A 44 45.91 23.38 0.80
N LEU A 45 46.00 24.72 0.97
CA LEU A 45 47.22 25.37 1.40
C LEU A 45 47.62 24.95 2.84
N ALA A 46 46.66 24.89 3.77
CA ALA A 46 46.89 24.38 5.13
C ALA A 46 47.38 22.93 5.12
N MET A 47 46.83 22.06 4.28
CA MET A 47 47.31 20.70 4.13
C MET A 47 48.73 20.59 3.60
N LEU A 48 49.15 21.51 2.72
CA LEU A 48 50.53 21.54 2.17
C LEU A 48 51.56 22.08 3.18
N GLN A 49 51.14 22.89 4.14
CA GLN A 49 51.99 23.41 5.22
C GLN A 49 52.20 22.43 6.37
N THR A 50 51.36 21.39 6.40
CA THR A 50 51.43 20.36 7.45
C THR A 50 52.44 19.27 7.00
N ASP A 51 53.57 19.18 7.65
CA ASP A 51 54.63 18.22 7.30
C ASP A 51 54.32 16.74 7.58
N HIS A 52 53.19 16.45 8.22
CA HIS A 52 52.86 15.12 8.71
C HIS A 52 51.44 14.73 8.35
N GLY A 53 51.24 13.46 7.94
CA GLY A 53 49.93 12.84 7.65
C GLY A 53 49.83 12.25 6.23
N PRO A 54 48.88 11.32 6.02
CA PRO A 54 48.69 10.69 4.69
C PRO A 54 48.28 11.68 3.60
N ALA A 55 47.46 12.69 3.94
CA ALA A 55 46.99 13.73 3.01
C ALA A 55 48.15 14.59 2.50
N ALA A 56 49.04 15.04 3.39
CA ALA A 56 50.22 15.83 3.04
C ALA A 56 51.22 15.02 2.16
N LYS A 57 51.47 13.75 2.51
CA LYS A 57 52.30 12.84 1.71
C LYS A 57 51.74 12.60 0.30
N PHE A 58 50.43 12.48 0.20
CA PHE A 58 49.76 12.34 -1.09
C PHE A 58 49.95 13.57 -1.98
N LEU A 59 49.75 14.76 -1.43
CA LEU A 59 49.93 16.04 -2.13
C LEU A 59 51.39 16.24 -2.53
N ALA A 60 52.37 15.92 -1.68
CA ALA A 60 53.79 15.96 -1.98
C ALA A 60 54.18 14.98 -3.12
N GLY A 61 53.59 13.78 -3.16
CA GLY A 61 53.78 12.81 -4.25
C GLY A 61 53.27 13.27 -5.62
N LYS A 62 52.36 14.25 -5.67
CA LYS A 62 51.85 14.86 -6.91
C LYS A 62 52.66 16.09 -7.36
N ASN A 63 53.81 16.40 -6.74
CA ASN A 63 54.69 17.55 -7.03
C ASN A 63 53.97 18.91 -6.92
N ILE A 64 52.99 19.05 -6.03
CA ILE A 64 52.25 20.29 -5.79
C ILE A 64 53.07 21.17 -4.85
N SER A 65 53.50 22.33 -5.34
CA SER A 65 54.31 23.28 -4.58
C SER A 65 53.40 24.26 -3.82
N GLU A 66 53.69 24.44 -2.51
CA GLU A 66 53.00 25.46 -1.69
C GLU A 66 53.07 26.84 -2.32
N LEU A 67 54.25 27.24 -2.86
CA LEU A 67 54.43 28.50 -3.56
C LEU A 67 53.52 28.69 -4.78
N ALA A 68 53.25 27.61 -5.53
CA ALA A 68 52.39 27.65 -6.67
C ALA A 68 50.93 27.84 -6.26
N VAL A 69 50.46 27.18 -5.22
CA VAL A 69 49.10 27.36 -4.65
C VAL A 69 48.93 28.77 -4.07
N ARG A 70 49.94 29.26 -3.36
CA ARG A 70 49.95 30.62 -2.80
C ARG A 70 49.82 31.71 -3.87
N ARG A 71 50.58 31.60 -4.95
CA ARG A 71 50.48 32.57 -6.07
C ARG A 71 49.13 32.57 -6.73
N GLN A 72 48.51 31.44 -6.92
CA GLN A 72 47.21 31.35 -7.55
C GLN A 72 46.06 31.85 -6.63
N LEU A 73 46.22 31.72 -5.32
CA LEU A 73 45.29 32.27 -4.34
C LEU A 73 45.41 33.81 -4.18
N GLY A 74 46.35 34.44 -4.93
CA GLY A 74 46.50 35.88 -4.95
C GLY A 74 47.32 36.44 -3.79
N ALA A 75 48.22 35.65 -3.21
CA ALA A 75 49.10 36.04 -2.09
C ALA A 75 50.12 37.16 -2.43
N ASP A 76 50.23 37.57 -3.70
CA ASP A 76 51.06 38.72 -4.13
C ASP A 76 50.33 40.07 -3.94
N ARG A 77 49.08 40.07 -3.46
CA ARG A 77 48.31 41.28 -3.09
C ARG A 77 48.39 41.44 -1.58
N GLU A 78 49.27 42.27 -1.07
CA GLU A 78 49.30 42.73 0.32
C GLU A 78 47.99 43.48 0.67
N GLY A 79 46.98 42.74 1.11
CA GLY A 79 45.78 43.29 1.72
C GLY A 79 45.98 43.38 3.25
N PRO A 80 45.23 44.26 3.95
CA PRO A 80 45.27 44.28 5.42
C PRO A 80 44.78 42.92 5.95
N ALA A 81 45.55 42.30 6.83
CA ALA A 81 45.18 41.03 7.48
C ALA A 81 43.82 41.20 8.21
N LEU A 82 42.87 40.33 7.88
CA LEU A 82 41.53 40.33 8.48
C LEU A 82 41.48 39.25 9.56
N HIS A 83 41.01 39.61 10.74
CA HIS A 83 40.72 38.63 11.75
C HIS A 83 39.36 37.98 11.47
N LEU A 84 39.36 36.73 10.97
CA LEU A 84 38.13 36.02 10.61
C LEU A 84 37.57 35.24 11.77
N ASP A 85 36.25 35.29 11.96
CA ASP A 85 35.56 34.38 12.85
C ASP A 85 35.58 32.96 12.24
N ARG A 86 35.71 31.94 13.04
CA ARG A 86 35.70 30.50 12.67
C ARG A 86 34.46 30.06 11.86
N LYS A 87 33.43 30.87 11.82
CA LYS A 87 32.23 30.67 10.99
C LYS A 87 32.36 31.26 9.59
N ALA A 88 33.42 31.95 9.30
CA ALA A 88 33.66 32.57 8.01
C ALA A 88 34.13 31.56 6.95
N LEU A 89 33.31 30.50 6.72
CA LEU A 89 33.58 29.46 5.75
C LEU A 89 32.81 29.72 4.44
N ALA A 90 33.45 29.51 3.32
CA ALA A 90 32.84 29.60 2.02
C ALA A 90 31.93 28.40 1.73
N PRO A 91 30.96 28.49 0.78
CA PRO A 91 30.03 27.43 0.50
C PRO A 91 30.67 26.11 0.02
N ASP A 92 31.76 26.20 -0.74
CA ASP A 92 32.52 25.06 -1.24
C ASP A 92 33.25 24.32 -0.10
N LEU A 93 33.84 25.04 0.85
CA LEU A 93 34.47 24.44 2.02
C LEU A 93 33.42 23.75 2.92
N LYS A 94 32.23 24.35 3.08
CA LYS A 94 31.14 23.73 3.82
C LYS A 94 30.66 22.43 3.15
N ARG A 95 30.55 22.40 1.82
CA ARG A 95 30.21 21.18 1.09
C ARG A 95 31.27 20.09 1.26
N ALA A 96 32.56 20.46 1.15
CA ALA A 96 33.66 19.52 1.37
C ALA A 96 33.61 18.91 2.78
N MET A 97 33.30 19.71 3.80
CA MET A 97 33.10 19.23 5.17
C MET A 97 31.91 18.26 5.30
N ASP A 98 30.79 18.57 4.68
CA ASP A 98 29.60 17.69 4.70
C ASP A 98 29.93 16.34 3.99
N TYR A 99 30.60 16.36 2.85
CA TYR A 99 31.04 15.16 2.13
C TYR A 99 32.08 14.34 2.91
N ALA A 100 33.01 14.99 3.59
CA ALA A 100 33.98 14.31 4.43
C ALA A 100 33.33 13.56 5.62
N LEU A 101 32.28 14.14 6.22
CA LEU A 101 31.52 13.49 7.28
C LEU A 101 30.74 12.27 6.77
N ILE A 102 30.08 12.39 5.61
CA ILE A 102 29.39 11.27 4.95
C ILE A 102 30.39 10.15 4.61
N GLY A 103 31.58 10.51 4.12
CA GLY A 103 32.61 9.56 3.81
C GLY A 103 33.12 8.79 5.02
N ALA A 104 33.35 9.46 6.11
CA ALA A 104 33.76 8.82 7.37
C ALA A 104 32.66 7.87 7.90
N GLN A 105 31.39 8.26 7.80
CA GLN A 105 30.27 7.40 8.17
C GLN A 105 30.18 6.14 7.29
N ASN A 106 30.36 6.29 5.97
CA ASN A 106 30.38 5.15 5.04
C ASN A 106 31.57 4.21 5.28
N ALA A 107 32.69 4.73 5.76
CA ALA A 107 33.87 3.96 6.18
C ALA A 107 33.73 3.38 7.61
N HIS A 108 32.57 3.52 8.26
CA HIS A 108 32.33 3.12 9.64
C HIS A 108 33.30 3.74 10.67
N LEU A 109 33.82 4.92 10.37
CA LEU A 109 34.70 5.66 11.27
C LEU A 109 33.89 6.64 12.14
N ALA A 110 34.28 6.78 13.40
CA ALA A 110 33.59 7.67 14.35
C ALA A 110 33.83 9.16 14.05
N LYS A 111 34.87 9.52 13.30
CA LYS A 111 35.27 10.90 12.97
C LYS A 111 35.87 10.99 11.57
N ALA A 112 35.66 12.13 10.94
CA ALA A 112 36.28 12.42 9.65
C ALA A 112 37.76 12.87 9.87
N GLU A 113 38.67 12.22 9.16
CA GLU A 113 40.12 12.49 9.14
C GLU A 113 40.50 13.44 7.99
N PRO A 114 41.73 14.01 7.96
CA PRO A 114 42.18 14.87 6.85
C PRO A 114 42.05 14.27 5.46
N GLU A 115 42.21 12.95 5.34
CA GLU A 115 42.09 12.22 4.06
C GLU A 115 40.65 12.30 3.52
N HIS A 116 39.64 12.30 4.37
CA HIS A 116 38.25 12.45 3.95
C HIS A 116 37.95 13.86 3.41
N LEU A 117 38.58 14.89 4.03
CA LEU A 117 38.50 16.27 3.51
C LEU A 117 39.20 16.41 2.17
N LEU A 118 40.38 15.78 2.01
CA LEU A 118 41.11 15.76 0.76
C LEU A 118 40.31 15.04 -0.35
N CYS A 119 39.78 13.86 -0.07
CA CYS A 119 38.91 13.15 -1.00
C CYS A 119 37.71 13.98 -1.44
N ALA A 120 37.03 14.63 -0.48
CA ALA A 120 35.86 15.47 -0.75
C ALA A 120 36.22 16.66 -1.66
N MET A 121 37.40 17.26 -1.48
CA MET A 121 37.89 18.35 -2.37
C MET A 121 38.29 17.85 -3.76
N LEU A 122 38.87 16.66 -3.87
CA LEU A 122 39.24 16.07 -5.16
C LEU A 122 38.02 15.63 -5.98
N GLU A 123 36.93 15.23 -5.30
CA GLU A 123 35.67 14.80 -5.94
C GLU A 123 34.81 15.98 -6.40
N ASP A 124 34.88 17.13 -5.72
CA ASP A 124 34.19 18.37 -6.14
C ASP A 124 35.07 19.17 -7.12
N THR A 125 34.95 18.86 -8.40
CA THR A 125 35.73 19.53 -9.47
C THR A 125 35.43 21.03 -9.58
N ASP A 126 34.32 21.51 -9.01
CA ASP A 126 33.90 22.91 -9.06
C ASP A 126 34.37 23.69 -7.81
N CYS A 127 35.02 23.06 -6.86
CA CYS A 127 35.59 23.72 -5.69
C CYS A 127 36.93 24.42 -6.01
N ALA A 128 37.28 25.42 -5.22
CA ALA A 128 38.52 26.20 -5.44
C ALA A 128 39.76 25.30 -5.47
N ALA A 129 39.88 24.30 -4.59
CA ALA A 129 40.99 23.34 -4.58
C ALA A 129 41.00 22.46 -5.83
N GLY A 130 39.87 21.95 -6.31
CA GLY A 130 39.75 21.15 -7.52
C GLY A 130 40.21 21.91 -8.75
N VAL A 131 39.78 23.16 -8.92
CA VAL A 131 40.17 24.05 -10.01
C VAL A 131 41.67 24.36 -9.95
N LEU A 132 42.24 24.61 -8.76
CA LEU A 132 43.64 24.87 -8.57
C LEU A 132 44.51 23.63 -8.97
N LEU A 133 44.14 22.45 -8.50
CA LEU A 133 44.84 21.21 -8.78
C LEU A 133 44.78 20.85 -10.27
N ALA A 134 43.64 21.02 -10.91
CA ALA A 134 43.48 20.83 -12.35
C ALA A 134 44.33 21.81 -13.16
N SER A 135 44.45 23.10 -12.75
CA SER A 135 45.31 24.07 -13.41
C SER A 135 46.79 23.78 -13.28
N MET A 136 47.20 23.02 -12.25
CA MET A 136 48.55 22.51 -12.03
C MET A 136 48.84 21.19 -12.75
N GLY A 137 47.91 20.69 -13.56
CA GLY A 137 48.08 19.48 -14.36
C GLY A 137 47.78 18.18 -13.61
N VAL A 138 47.18 18.23 -12.42
CA VAL A 138 46.78 17.04 -11.67
C VAL A 138 45.57 16.40 -12.32
N GLN A 139 45.65 15.13 -12.67
CA GLN A 139 44.53 14.33 -13.17
C GLN A 139 43.61 13.98 -12.02
N LEU A 140 42.55 14.79 -11.79
CA LEU A 140 41.67 14.64 -10.62
C LEU A 140 41.05 13.24 -10.50
N ALA A 141 40.67 12.62 -11.62
CA ALA A 141 40.06 11.29 -11.61
C ALA A 141 41.01 10.17 -11.12
N GLU A 142 42.32 10.33 -11.40
CA GLU A 142 43.37 9.42 -10.92
C GLU A 142 43.70 9.70 -9.45
N ALA A 143 43.82 10.98 -9.10
CA ALA A 143 44.05 11.44 -7.74
C ALA A 143 42.95 11.00 -6.78
N VAL A 144 41.67 11.03 -7.20
CA VAL A 144 40.53 10.50 -6.43
C VAL A 144 40.66 9.00 -6.17
N ARG A 145 41.07 8.19 -7.19
CA ARG A 145 41.23 6.75 -6.99
C ARG A 145 42.32 6.43 -5.97
N GLU A 146 43.43 7.11 -6.06
CA GLU A 146 44.56 6.93 -5.13
C GLU A 146 44.21 7.42 -3.72
N CYS A 147 43.52 8.57 -3.59
CA CYS A 147 43.11 9.11 -2.31
C CYS A 147 42.07 8.20 -1.59
N ARG A 148 41.22 7.54 -2.34
CA ARG A 148 40.28 6.54 -1.80
C ARG A 148 40.96 5.33 -1.17
N GLN A 149 42.11 4.92 -1.68
CA GLN A 149 42.90 3.84 -1.08
C GLN A 149 43.48 4.26 0.29
N LEU A 150 43.73 5.55 0.48
CA LEU A 150 44.24 6.10 1.73
C LEU A 150 43.16 6.25 2.79
N SER A 151 41.92 6.59 2.40
CA SER A 151 40.81 6.89 3.29
C SER A 151 39.95 5.68 3.68
N GLY A 152 40.30 4.45 3.21
CA GLY A 152 39.55 3.22 3.54
C GLY A 152 38.10 3.23 3.11
N GLN A 153 37.82 2.84 1.87
CA GLN A 153 36.48 2.63 1.28
C GLN A 153 35.48 3.82 1.37
N PHE A 154 35.81 4.90 0.71
CA PHE A 154 34.89 5.99 0.43
C PHE A 154 34.14 5.69 -0.88
N ILE A 155 32.89 5.25 -0.82
CA ILE A 155 32.05 5.00 -2.01
C ILE A 155 31.02 6.11 -2.13
N LEU A 156 31.31 7.15 -2.90
CA LEU A 156 30.26 7.97 -3.52
C LEU A 156 29.96 7.35 -4.89
N PRO A 157 28.69 7.19 -5.29
CA PRO A 157 28.36 6.75 -6.64
C PRO A 157 28.78 7.82 -7.64
N LEU A 158 29.86 7.55 -8.37
CA LEU A 158 30.29 8.37 -9.50
C LEU A 158 29.27 8.25 -10.62
N GLN A 159 28.57 9.33 -10.92
CA GLN A 159 28.00 9.49 -12.25
C GLN A 159 29.13 9.84 -13.23
N PRO A 160 29.33 9.09 -14.34
CA PRO A 160 30.31 9.46 -15.35
C PRO A 160 29.81 10.70 -16.10
N ARG A 161 30.41 11.85 -15.86
CA ARG A 161 30.23 13.01 -16.73
C ARG A 161 31.13 12.88 -17.95
N ALA A 162 30.52 12.76 -19.12
CA ALA A 162 31.19 12.93 -20.39
C ALA A 162 31.68 14.38 -20.52
N ALA A 163 32.95 14.52 -20.91
CA ALA A 163 33.57 15.81 -21.20
C ALA A 163 32.91 16.45 -22.41
N SER A 164 32.27 17.60 -22.23
CA SER A 164 32.27 18.71 -23.21
C SER A 164 31.47 19.89 -22.71
N ALA A 165 32.03 21.08 -22.96
CA ALA A 165 31.44 22.43 -22.96
C ALA A 165 31.45 23.21 -21.64
N MET A 166 32.02 24.39 -21.75
CA MET A 166 32.20 25.51 -20.81
C MET A 166 31.07 25.77 -19.81
N PRO A 167 31.34 26.34 -18.63
CA PRO A 167 30.37 26.56 -17.57
C PRO A 167 29.35 27.63 -18.00
N ARG A 168 28.19 27.18 -18.48
CA ARG A 168 26.96 27.96 -18.44
C ARG A 168 26.38 27.77 -17.05
N GLY A 169 26.04 28.86 -16.37
CA GLY A 169 25.41 28.82 -15.05
C GLY A 169 24.34 27.75 -14.99
N SER A 170 24.24 27.01 -13.87
CA SER A 170 23.35 25.87 -13.72
C SER A 170 21.94 26.25 -14.19
N ARG A 171 21.52 25.61 -15.30
CA ARG A 171 20.19 25.87 -15.87
C ARG A 171 19.15 25.41 -14.84
N ALA A 172 18.08 26.19 -14.70
CA ALA A 172 16.98 25.82 -13.83
C ALA A 172 16.39 24.46 -14.25
N SER A 173 16.39 24.14 -15.55
CA SER A 173 15.99 22.84 -16.09
C SER A 173 16.85 21.68 -15.58
N ASP A 174 18.15 21.85 -15.42
CA ASP A 174 19.03 20.78 -14.90
C ASP A 174 18.81 20.52 -13.40
N LYS A 175 18.29 21.53 -12.69
CA LYS A 175 18.04 21.46 -11.24
C LYS A 175 16.66 20.91 -10.89
N TYR A 176 15.64 21.27 -11.68
CA TYR A 176 14.24 20.99 -11.37
C TYR A 176 13.57 20.02 -12.35
N CYS A 177 14.28 19.56 -13.39
CA CYS A 177 13.74 18.60 -14.35
C CYS A 177 14.69 17.43 -14.56
N ARG A 178 14.10 16.27 -14.88
CA ARG A 178 14.83 15.07 -15.32
C ARG A 178 14.68 14.95 -16.83
N ASP A 179 15.78 14.89 -17.57
CA ASP A 179 15.76 14.71 -19.03
C ASP A 179 15.48 13.25 -19.39
N LEU A 180 14.21 12.95 -19.72
CA LEU A 180 13.79 11.61 -20.10
C LEU A 180 14.39 11.18 -21.45
N THR A 181 14.57 12.11 -22.39
CA THR A 181 15.13 11.81 -23.71
C THR A 181 16.58 11.40 -23.62
N ARG A 182 17.35 12.03 -22.75
CA ARG A 182 18.73 11.65 -22.47
C ARG A 182 18.80 10.27 -21.80
N ARG A 183 17.99 10.04 -20.77
CA ARG A 183 17.91 8.73 -20.10
C ARG A 183 17.47 7.62 -21.05
N ALA A 184 16.58 7.93 -22.01
CA ALA A 184 16.19 7.00 -23.06
C ALA A 184 17.37 6.64 -23.98
N ALA A 185 18.19 7.64 -24.37
CA ALA A 185 19.38 7.42 -25.18
C ALA A 185 20.46 6.60 -24.45
N ASP A 186 20.57 6.80 -23.13
CA ASP A 186 21.51 6.06 -22.26
C ASP A 186 20.98 4.64 -21.93
N GLY A 187 19.77 4.26 -22.36
CA GLY A 187 19.17 2.93 -22.14
C GLY A 187 18.67 2.68 -20.71
N GLU A 188 18.53 3.73 -19.90
CA GLU A 188 18.10 3.65 -18.50
C GLU A 188 16.60 3.46 -18.31
N LEU A 189 15.77 3.81 -19.32
CA LEU A 189 14.32 3.74 -19.20
C LEU A 189 13.78 2.35 -19.55
N ASP A 190 12.75 1.92 -18.85
CA ASP A 190 12.05 0.69 -19.14
C ASP A 190 11.32 0.75 -20.48
N PRO A 191 11.38 -0.30 -21.31
CA PRO A 191 10.64 -0.34 -22.55
C PRO A 191 9.13 -0.39 -22.29
N VAL A 192 8.36 0.32 -23.13
CA VAL A 192 6.90 0.40 -23.02
C VAL A 192 6.27 -0.56 -24.02
N PHE A 193 5.39 -1.42 -23.53
CA PHE A 193 4.70 -2.45 -24.33
C PHE A 193 3.19 -2.23 -24.32
N CYS A 194 2.52 -2.66 -25.40
CA CYS A 194 1.06 -2.68 -25.51
C CYS A 194 0.37 -1.30 -25.36
N ARG A 195 1.07 -0.21 -25.72
CA ARG A 195 0.57 1.18 -25.60
C ARG A 195 0.78 2.01 -26.87
N GLU A 196 0.89 1.36 -28.01
CA GLU A 196 1.17 2.00 -29.30
C GLU A 196 0.10 3.03 -29.69
N LYS A 197 -1.17 2.72 -29.46
CA LYS A 197 -2.31 3.59 -29.79
C LYS A 197 -2.30 4.89 -28.98
N GLU A 198 -2.02 4.79 -27.69
CA GLU A 198 -1.94 5.95 -26.79
C GLU A 198 -0.73 6.81 -27.12
N LEU A 199 0.42 6.20 -27.42
CA LEU A 199 1.62 6.90 -27.85
C LEU A 199 1.40 7.61 -29.19
N ASP A 200 0.79 6.97 -30.16
CA ASP A 200 0.46 7.58 -31.46
C ASP A 200 -0.50 8.76 -31.27
N ARG A 201 -1.48 8.62 -30.38
CA ARG A 201 -2.40 9.70 -30.06
C ARG A 201 -1.70 10.89 -29.39
N MET A 202 -0.73 10.65 -28.50
CA MET A 202 0.10 11.71 -27.92
C MET A 202 0.88 12.46 -29.00
N VAL A 203 1.52 11.73 -29.90
CA VAL A 203 2.28 12.28 -31.02
C VAL A 203 1.37 13.13 -31.94
N GLU A 204 0.18 12.62 -32.28
CA GLU A 204 -0.81 13.37 -33.05
C GLU A 204 -1.17 14.70 -32.39
N ILE A 205 -1.46 14.68 -31.08
CA ILE A 205 -1.83 15.89 -30.34
C ILE A 205 -0.67 16.89 -30.33
N LEU A 206 0.56 16.44 -30.06
CA LEU A 206 1.75 17.29 -30.07
C LEU A 206 2.00 17.95 -31.44
N CYS A 207 1.59 17.33 -32.53
CA CYS A 207 1.72 17.87 -33.90
C CYS A 207 0.59 18.82 -34.31
N ARG A 208 -0.44 19.05 -33.48
CA ARG A 208 -1.56 19.94 -33.77
C ARG A 208 -1.15 21.41 -33.70
N ARG A 209 -1.83 22.25 -34.46
CA ARG A 209 -1.68 23.71 -34.36
C ARG A 209 -2.31 24.30 -33.10
N GLN A 210 -3.42 23.71 -32.66
CA GLN A 210 -4.15 24.11 -31.46
C GLN A 210 -4.46 22.86 -30.63
N LYS A 211 -4.65 23.01 -29.32
CA LYS A 211 -4.82 21.91 -28.37
C LYS A 211 -3.67 20.90 -28.49
N ASN A 212 -2.45 21.43 -28.58
CA ASN A 212 -1.22 20.65 -28.81
C ASN A 212 -0.54 20.17 -27.51
N ASN A 213 -1.24 20.24 -26.40
CA ASN A 213 -0.77 19.71 -25.12
C ASN A 213 -1.56 18.43 -24.76
N PRO A 214 -0.97 17.24 -24.78
CA PRO A 214 -1.64 16.02 -24.35
C PRO A 214 -1.88 16.05 -22.83
N CYS A 215 -3.06 15.62 -22.40
CA CYS A 215 -3.34 15.32 -21.01
C CYS A 215 -3.65 13.83 -20.88
N LEU A 216 -2.77 13.10 -20.22
CA LEU A 216 -2.89 11.66 -19.94
C LEU A 216 -3.86 11.49 -18.76
N VAL A 217 -5.02 10.91 -19.04
CA VAL A 217 -6.09 10.76 -18.05
C VAL A 217 -6.39 9.30 -17.81
N GLY A 218 -6.24 8.83 -16.58
CA GLY A 218 -6.49 7.44 -16.23
C GLY A 218 -6.31 7.20 -14.73
N GLU A 219 -6.74 6.04 -14.27
CA GLU A 219 -6.63 5.67 -12.86
C GLU A 219 -5.15 5.55 -12.41
N PRO A 220 -4.85 5.64 -11.09
CA PRO A 220 -3.51 5.40 -10.58
C PRO A 220 -3.03 3.98 -10.95
N GLY A 221 -1.76 3.84 -11.35
CA GLY A 221 -1.17 2.54 -11.67
C GLY A 221 -1.40 2.01 -13.10
N VAL A 222 -2.11 2.76 -13.99
CA VAL A 222 -2.33 2.32 -15.38
C VAL A 222 -1.15 2.57 -16.31
N GLY A 223 -0.07 3.20 -15.83
CA GLY A 223 1.16 3.44 -16.59
C GLY A 223 1.23 4.79 -17.30
N LYS A 224 0.65 5.87 -16.74
CA LYS A 224 0.72 7.24 -17.31
C LYS A 224 2.15 7.74 -17.48
N THR A 225 2.98 7.58 -16.47
CA THR A 225 4.39 7.99 -16.48
C THR A 225 5.20 7.18 -17.48
N ALA A 226 4.94 5.86 -17.58
CA ALA A 226 5.57 4.99 -18.56
C ALA A 226 5.31 5.44 -20.02
N LEU A 227 4.11 5.98 -20.32
CA LEU A 227 3.82 6.54 -21.65
C LEU A 227 4.69 7.76 -21.98
N ALA A 228 4.99 8.62 -21.00
CA ALA A 228 5.93 9.73 -21.21
C ALA A 228 7.35 9.19 -21.46
N GLU A 229 7.78 8.17 -20.75
CA GLU A 229 9.06 7.49 -20.98
C GLU A 229 9.11 6.81 -22.36
N GLY A 230 8.02 6.16 -22.79
CA GLY A 230 7.90 5.58 -24.11
C GLY A 230 7.98 6.63 -25.23
N LEU A 231 7.39 7.80 -25.03
CA LEU A 231 7.55 8.92 -25.98
C LEU A 231 9.01 9.40 -26.03
N ALA A 232 9.68 9.50 -24.89
CA ALA A 232 11.10 9.86 -24.83
C ALA A 232 11.98 8.87 -25.60
N GLN A 233 11.70 7.55 -25.50
CA GLN A 233 12.37 6.51 -26.26
C GLN A 233 12.10 6.65 -27.77
N ARG A 234 10.86 6.94 -28.18
CA ARG A 234 10.55 7.17 -29.59
C ARG A 234 11.28 8.40 -30.15
N ILE A 235 11.40 9.48 -29.37
CA ILE A 235 12.15 10.69 -29.75
C ILE A 235 13.64 10.38 -29.88
N ALA A 236 14.24 9.71 -28.89
CA ALA A 236 15.65 9.32 -28.90
C ALA A 236 15.99 8.41 -30.11
N ASN A 237 15.11 7.45 -30.41
CA ASN A 237 15.25 6.54 -31.54
C ASN A 237 14.83 7.16 -32.89
N LYS A 238 14.46 8.45 -32.93
CA LYS A 238 13.97 9.18 -34.11
C LYS A 238 12.71 8.55 -34.74
N ASN A 239 11.97 7.76 -34.00
CA ASN A 239 10.70 7.13 -34.42
C ASN A 239 9.49 8.05 -34.13
N VAL A 240 9.63 9.30 -34.55
CA VAL A 240 8.60 10.36 -34.43
C VAL A 240 8.63 11.25 -35.68
N PRO A 241 7.54 11.98 -35.97
CA PRO A 241 7.51 12.96 -37.07
C PRO A 241 8.64 13.99 -36.96
N ARG A 242 9.08 14.55 -38.09
CA ARG A 242 10.20 15.51 -38.14
C ARG A 242 10.05 16.68 -37.18
N MET A 243 8.83 17.13 -36.90
CA MET A 243 8.54 18.22 -35.95
C MET A 243 8.95 17.92 -34.51
N LEU A 244 8.99 16.63 -34.13
CA LEU A 244 9.35 16.17 -32.78
C LEU A 244 10.79 15.61 -32.71
N GLN A 245 11.46 15.44 -33.83
CA GLN A 245 12.86 15.00 -33.85
C GLN A 245 13.76 16.06 -33.25
N GLY A 246 14.66 15.63 -32.35
CA GLY A 246 15.58 16.54 -31.65
C GLY A 246 14.93 17.35 -30.52
N ARG A 247 13.65 17.15 -30.24
CA ARG A 247 13.02 17.69 -29.03
C ARG A 247 13.51 16.96 -27.79
N ARG A 248 13.52 17.67 -26.64
CA ARG A 248 13.86 17.08 -25.33
C ARG A 248 12.60 16.98 -24.48
N LEU A 249 12.34 15.80 -23.93
CA LEU A 249 11.25 15.60 -22.97
C LEU A 249 11.81 15.70 -21.55
N LEU A 250 11.39 16.72 -20.83
CA LEU A 250 11.84 17.06 -19.49
C LEU A 250 10.73 16.78 -18.47
N ALA A 251 10.93 15.86 -17.55
CA ALA A 251 9.98 15.59 -16.47
C ALA A 251 10.23 16.54 -15.30
N LEU A 252 9.22 17.31 -14.91
CA LEU A 252 9.28 18.25 -13.79
C LEU A 252 9.34 17.49 -12.45
N ASP A 253 10.30 17.85 -11.61
CA ASP A 253 10.41 17.39 -10.24
C ASP A 253 9.81 18.43 -9.28
N MET A 254 8.54 18.27 -8.96
CA MET A 254 7.82 19.17 -8.05
C MET A 254 8.44 19.23 -6.66
N ALA A 255 8.94 18.08 -6.16
CA ALA A 255 9.55 18.03 -4.84
C ALA A 255 10.82 18.90 -4.77
N SER A 256 11.67 18.84 -5.80
CA SER A 256 12.87 19.67 -5.91
C SER A 256 12.54 21.16 -6.07
N LEU A 257 11.44 21.48 -6.72
CA LEU A 257 11.00 22.87 -6.93
C LEU A 257 10.52 23.53 -5.62
N VAL A 258 9.82 22.78 -4.78
CA VAL A 258 9.28 23.22 -3.48
C VAL A 258 10.32 23.12 -2.36
N ALA A 259 11.30 22.22 -2.46
CA ALA A 259 12.29 22.03 -1.43
C ALA A 259 13.05 23.32 -1.07
N GLY A 260 13.05 23.69 0.23
CA GLY A 260 13.76 24.86 0.73
C GLY A 260 13.11 26.22 0.42
N THR A 261 11.88 26.26 -0.12
CA THR A 261 11.10 27.50 -0.20
C THR A 261 10.49 27.80 1.17
N LYS A 262 10.72 28.99 1.70
CA LYS A 262 10.11 29.44 2.96
C LYS A 262 8.82 30.24 2.72
N TYR A 263 8.73 30.85 1.56
CA TYR A 263 7.61 31.73 1.18
C TYR A 263 7.06 31.30 -0.18
N ARG A 264 5.78 31.57 -0.39
CA ARG A 264 5.06 31.33 -1.66
C ARG A 264 5.78 31.98 -2.86
N GLY A 265 6.28 33.17 -2.70
CA GLY A 265 7.00 33.93 -3.76
C GLY A 265 8.26 33.24 -4.25
N ASP A 266 8.98 32.51 -3.38
CA ASP A 266 10.21 31.79 -3.77
C ASP A 266 9.91 30.67 -4.79
N PHE A 267 8.79 29.96 -4.60
CA PHE A 267 8.33 28.93 -5.53
C PHE A 267 7.88 29.54 -6.87
N GLU A 268 7.06 30.59 -6.80
CA GLU A 268 6.55 31.26 -8.00
C GLU A 268 7.70 31.82 -8.85
N GLU A 269 8.71 32.40 -8.23
CA GLU A 269 9.91 32.92 -8.91
C GLU A 269 10.72 31.78 -9.56
N ARG A 270 10.96 30.68 -8.86
CA ARG A 270 11.69 29.52 -9.40
C ARG A 270 10.95 28.91 -10.59
N PHE A 271 9.64 28.71 -10.45
CA PHE A 271 8.82 28.14 -11.52
C PHE A 271 8.75 29.04 -12.74
N LYS A 272 8.61 30.35 -12.54
CA LYS A 272 8.65 31.35 -13.61
C LYS A 272 10.00 31.34 -14.35
N ASN A 273 11.12 31.36 -13.61
CA ASN A 273 12.45 31.29 -14.19
C ASN A 273 12.67 29.98 -14.99
N LEU A 274 12.17 28.86 -14.51
CA LEU A 274 12.22 27.60 -15.24
C LEU A 274 11.43 27.69 -16.55
N LEU A 275 10.19 28.17 -16.52
CA LEU A 275 9.36 28.30 -17.72
C LEU A 275 9.99 29.26 -18.74
N GLU A 276 10.54 30.40 -18.32
CA GLU A 276 11.23 31.34 -19.19
C GLU A 276 12.47 30.70 -19.84
N GLU A 277 13.21 29.88 -19.12
CA GLU A 277 14.33 29.13 -19.68
C GLU A 277 13.88 28.12 -20.74
N LEU A 278 12.82 27.31 -20.45
CA LEU A 278 12.27 26.35 -21.38
C LEU A 278 11.70 26.98 -22.65
N VAL A 279 11.06 28.14 -22.53
CA VAL A 279 10.57 28.92 -23.67
C VAL A 279 11.72 29.41 -24.54
N ARG A 280 12.81 29.91 -23.94
CA ARG A 280 14.01 30.34 -24.70
C ARG A 280 14.73 29.15 -25.37
N ASP A 281 14.74 27.97 -24.76
CA ASP A 281 15.32 26.76 -25.35
C ASP A 281 14.54 26.32 -26.60
N GLY A 282 13.22 26.50 -26.62
CA GLY A 282 12.33 26.22 -27.76
C GLY A 282 12.30 24.75 -28.21
N SER A 283 13.20 23.89 -27.71
CA SER A 283 13.27 22.46 -28.04
C SER A 283 12.66 21.57 -26.95
N ALA A 284 12.30 22.12 -25.81
CA ALA A 284 11.81 21.38 -24.66
C ALA A 284 10.31 21.09 -24.75
N ILE A 285 9.91 19.88 -24.34
CA ILE A 285 8.53 19.48 -24.01
C ILE A 285 8.54 19.18 -22.51
N LEU A 286 7.66 19.83 -21.75
CA LEU A 286 7.59 19.63 -20.30
C LEU A 286 6.58 18.55 -19.96
N PHE A 287 7.00 17.49 -19.26
CA PHE A 287 6.10 16.51 -18.69
C PHE A 287 5.87 16.82 -17.21
N VAL A 288 4.60 16.85 -16.81
CA VAL A 288 4.17 17.12 -15.44
C VAL A 288 3.28 15.96 -14.98
N ASP A 289 3.81 15.17 -14.06
CA ASP A 289 3.00 14.16 -13.39
C ASP A 289 2.15 14.83 -12.30
N GLU A 290 1.01 14.21 -11.96
CA GLU A 290 0.02 14.78 -11.04
C GLU A 290 -0.29 16.27 -11.35
N PHE A 291 -0.55 16.57 -12.62
CA PHE A 291 -0.74 17.93 -13.13
C PHE A 291 -1.77 18.76 -12.36
N HIS A 292 -2.75 18.11 -11.73
CA HIS A 292 -3.74 18.72 -10.86
C HIS A 292 -3.13 19.44 -9.65
N THR A 293 -1.96 19.00 -9.16
CA THR A 293 -1.27 19.64 -8.02
C THR A 293 -0.80 21.06 -8.36
N ILE A 294 -0.50 21.31 -9.64
CA ILE A 294 -0.12 22.64 -10.13
C ILE A 294 -1.35 23.52 -10.36
N VAL A 295 -2.47 22.92 -10.81
CA VAL A 295 -3.68 23.66 -11.24
C VAL A 295 -4.67 23.83 -10.10
N GLY A 296 -4.74 22.88 -9.15
CA GLY A 296 -5.75 22.82 -8.10
C GLY A 296 -5.37 23.46 -6.76
N ALA A 297 -4.13 23.87 -6.60
CA ALA A 297 -3.62 24.36 -5.32
C ALA A 297 -4.18 25.74 -4.86
N GLY A 298 -5.01 26.38 -5.66
CA GLY A 298 -5.54 27.73 -5.37
C GLY A 298 -6.77 27.81 -4.45
N ALA A 299 -7.36 26.69 -4.03
CA ALA A 299 -8.63 26.70 -3.29
C ALA A 299 -8.49 26.70 -1.75
N ALA A 300 -7.31 26.44 -1.20
CA ALA A 300 -7.06 26.51 0.25
C ALA A 300 -6.25 27.75 0.60
N GLU A 301 -6.56 28.44 1.70
CA GLU A 301 -5.79 29.57 2.21
C GLU A 301 -4.33 29.13 2.44
N GLY A 302 -3.40 29.68 1.60
CA GLY A 302 -1.98 29.34 1.62
C GLY A 302 -1.49 28.39 0.53
N ALA A 303 -2.34 27.88 -0.35
CA ALA A 303 -1.96 26.99 -1.45
C ALA A 303 -1.32 27.76 -2.64
N ILE A 304 -0.39 27.05 -3.34
CA ILE A 304 0.46 27.60 -4.40
C ILE A 304 -0.35 27.67 -5.71
N ASP A 305 -0.61 28.87 -6.26
CA ASP A 305 -1.28 29.03 -7.57
C ASP A 305 -0.26 29.12 -8.72
N ALA A 306 0.31 27.98 -9.09
CA ALA A 306 1.19 27.90 -10.26
C ALA A 306 0.41 27.95 -11.59
N ALA A 307 -0.90 27.77 -11.55
CA ALA A 307 -1.75 27.84 -12.74
C ALA A 307 -1.76 29.25 -13.35
N SER A 308 -1.72 30.30 -12.52
CA SER A 308 -1.68 31.70 -12.99
C SER A 308 -0.42 32.01 -13.81
N ILE A 309 0.70 31.37 -13.51
CA ILE A 309 1.98 31.54 -14.23
C ILE A 309 1.99 30.71 -15.51
N LEU A 310 1.41 29.50 -15.47
CA LEU A 310 1.42 28.55 -16.59
C LEU A 310 0.43 28.93 -17.70
N LYS A 311 -0.78 29.41 -17.35
CA LYS A 311 -1.84 29.77 -18.29
C LYS A 311 -1.40 30.74 -19.40
N PRO A 312 -0.69 31.85 -19.11
CA PRO A 312 -0.22 32.75 -20.15
C PRO A 312 0.75 32.11 -21.15
N VAL A 313 1.66 31.26 -20.67
CA VAL A 313 2.67 30.57 -21.51
C VAL A 313 1.98 29.56 -22.44
N LEU A 314 1.03 28.78 -21.92
CA LEU A 314 0.23 27.85 -22.70
C LEU A 314 -0.71 28.58 -23.68
N ALA A 315 -1.23 29.76 -23.29
CA ALA A 315 -2.11 30.57 -24.14
C ALA A 315 -1.40 31.08 -25.39
N ARG A 316 -0.12 31.49 -25.26
CA ARG A 316 0.71 31.95 -26.38
C ARG A 316 1.28 30.79 -27.22
N GLY A 317 1.20 29.53 -26.71
CA GLY A 317 1.77 28.39 -27.40
C GLY A 317 3.29 28.34 -27.42
N GLU A 318 3.93 29.03 -26.47
CA GLU A 318 5.39 29.18 -26.38
C GLU A 318 6.07 27.91 -25.84
N LEU A 319 5.33 27.06 -25.10
CA LEU A 319 5.81 25.81 -24.52
C LEU A 319 4.78 24.71 -24.78
N GLN A 320 5.25 23.51 -25.12
CA GLN A 320 4.44 22.31 -25.15
C GLN A 320 4.53 21.56 -23.82
N LEU A 321 3.38 21.11 -23.31
CA LEU A 321 3.27 20.45 -22.03
C LEU A 321 2.48 19.14 -22.18
N ILE A 322 2.94 18.08 -21.51
CA ILE A 322 2.23 16.83 -21.32
C ILE A 322 1.86 16.74 -19.84
N GLY A 323 0.58 16.74 -19.52
CA GLY A 323 0.10 16.55 -18.16
C GLY A 323 -0.38 15.13 -17.93
N ALA A 324 -0.18 14.58 -16.73
CA ALA A 324 -0.78 13.32 -16.31
C ALA A 324 -1.64 13.56 -15.06
N THR A 325 -2.85 12.95 -15.03
CA THR A 325 -3.79 13.14 -13.92
C THR A 325 -4.82 11.99 -13.87
N THR A 326 -5.66 11.96 -12.84
CA THR A 326 -6.78 11.02 -12.76
C THR A 326 -8.03 11.54 -13.47
N ASN A 327 -9.01 10.64 -13.71
CA ASN A 327 -10.29 11.02 -14.32
C ASN A 327 -11.06 12.05 -13.48
N GLN A 328 -11.04 11.89 -12.16
CA GLN A 328 -11.74 12.78 -11.22
C GLN A 328 -11.12 14.17 -11.22
N GLU A 329 -9.80 14.25 -11.08
CA GLU A 329 -9.06 15.49 -11.02
C GLU A 329 -9.09 16.26 -12.34
N PHE A 330 -9.06 15.53 -13.48
CA PHE A 330 -9.25 16.15 -14.80
C PHE A 330 -10.57 16.90 -14.89
N ARG A 331 -11.68 16.26 -14.43
CA ARG A 331 -13.01 16.89 -14.42
C ARG A 331 -13.08 18.09 -13.47
N THR A 332 -12.43 17.97 -12.30
CA THR A 332 -12.53 18.98 -11.24
C THR A 332 -11.68 20.21 -11.52
N HIS A 333 -10.46 20.03 -12.02
CA HIS A 333 -9.46 21.09 -12.13
C HIS A 333 -9.20 21.57 -13.56
N ILE A 334 -9.26 20.68 -14.56
CA ILE A 334 -8.90 21.02 -15.94
C ILE A 334 -10.14 21.34 -16.78
N GLN A 335 -11.15 20.49 -16.73
CA GLN A 335 -12.37 20.63 -17.54
C GLN A 335 -13.23 21.82 -17.11
N LYS A 336 -13.20 22.20 -15.82
CA LYS A 336 -13.90 23.40 -15.32
C LYS A 336 -13.21 24.71 -15.72
N ASP A 337 -11.94 24.67 -16.06
CA ASP A 337 -11.18 25.84 -16.48
C ASP A 337 -11.17 25.96 -18.02
N ALA A 338 -11.98 26.89 -18.53
CA ALA A 338 -12.15 27.09 -19.97
C ALA A 338 -10.85 27.45 -20.73
N ALA A 339 -9.86 28.04 -20.03
CA ALA A 339 -8.57 28.39 -20.62
C ALA A 339 -7.70 27.16 -20.81
N LEU A 340 -7.70 26.25 -19.86
CA LEU A 340 -6.97 24.98 -19.93
C LEU A 340 -7.67 23.98 -20.85
N GLU A 341 -8.98 23.83 -20.78
CA GLU A 341 -9.74 22.89 -21.61
C GLU A 341 -9.51 23.14 -23.11
N ARG A 342 -9.39 24.42 -23.53
CA ARG A 342 -9.10 24.78 -24.90
C ARG A 342 -7.67 24.50 -25.35
N ARG A 343 -6.76 24.18 -24.44
CA ARG A 343 -5.33 23.97 -24.72
C ARG A 343 -4.90 22.53 -24.62
N PHE A 344 -5.63 21.74 -23.83
CA PHE A 344 -5.32 20.31 -23.64
C PHE A 344 -6.14 19.40 -24.54
N GLY A 345 -5.48 18.39 -25.10
CA GLY A 345 -6.10 17.25 -25.77
C GLY A 345 -6.10 16.03 -24.84
N LYS A 346 -7.27 15.55 -24.47
CA LYS A 346 -7.40 14.36 -23.60
C LYS A 346 -6.90 13.10 -24.32
N VAL A 347 -6.03 12.35 -23.65
CA VAL A 347 -5.64 10.98 -23.99
C VAL A 347 -6.12 10.08 -22.87
N GLN A 348 -7.17 9.31 -23.13
CA GLN A 348 -7.71 8.38 -22.16
C GLN A 348 -6.81 7.14 -22.09
N ILE A 349 -6.40 6.77 -20.87
CA ILE A 349 -5.60 5.59 -20.59
C ILE A 349 -6.45 4.64 -19.76
N GLU A 350 -6.78 3.53 -20.36
CA GLU A 350 -7.55 2.48 -19.72
C GLU A 350 -6.64 1.45 -19.06
N GLU A 351 -7.18 0.73 -18.07
CA GLU A 351 -6.51 -0.42 -17.49
C GLU A 351 -6.26 -1.47 -18.59
N PRO A 352 -5.05 -2.00 -18.75
CA PRO A 352 -4.77 -3.03 -19.74
C PRO A 352 -5.52 -4.32 -19.43
N THR A 353 -5.88 -5.08 -20.48
CA THR A 353 -6.45 -6.41 -20.26
C THR A 353 -5.42 -7.34 -19.59
N PRO A 354 -5.86 -8.43 -18.94
CA PRO A 354 -4.94 -9.39 -18.34
C PRO A 354 -3.89 -9.90 -19.33
N GLU A 355 -4.27 -10.17 -20.58
CA GLU A 355 -3.36 -10.63 -21.64
C GLU A 355 -2.31 -9.56 -21.99
N GLN A 356 -2.73 -8.30 -22.08
CA GLN A 356 -1.82 -7.18 -22.31
C GLN A 356 -0.86 -6.99 -21.10
N ALA A 357 -1.36 -7.16 -19.89
CA ALA A 357 -0.54 -7.08 -18.68
C ALA A 357 0.51 -8.20 -18.64
N VAL A 358 0.17 -9.43 -19.06
CA VAL A 358 1.16 -10.51 -19.23
C VAL A 358 2.23 -10.10 -20.23
N GLY A 359 1.85 -9.56 -21.39
CA GLY A 359 2.82 -9.10 -22.41
C GLY A 359 3.73 -7.97 -21.88
N ILE A 360 3.21 -7.06 -21.06
CA ILE A 360 4.01 -6.02 -20.39
C ILE A 360 5.01 -6.65 -19.42
N LEU A 361 4.58 -7.59 -18.58
CA LEU A 361 5.46 -8.28 -17.63
C LEU A 361 6.54 -9.11 -18.34
N GLU A 362 6.19 -9.86 -19.40
CA GLU A 362 7.15 -10.62 -20.23
C GLU A 362 8.21 -9.69 -20.83
N GLY A 363 7.79 -8.51 -21.29
CA GLY A 363 8.72 -7.50 -21.81
C GLY A 363 9.65 -6.90 -20.77
N LEU A 364 9.19 -6.75 -19.53
CA LEU A 364 9.97 -6.24 -18.39
C LEU A 364 10.83 -7.32 -17.70
N ALA A 365 10.46 -8.60 -17.84
CA ALA A 365 11.09 -9.72 -17.16
C ALA A 365 12.64 -9.74 -17.27
N PRO A 366 13.29 -9.49 -18.43
CA PRO A 366 14.75 -9.52 -18.52
C PRO A 366 15.45 -8.48 -17.64
N ARG A 367 14.79 -7.38 -17.29
CA ARG A 367 15.32 -6.36 -16.40
C ARG A 367 15.22 -6.78 -14.94
N TYR A 368 14.06 -7.31 -14.54
CA TYR A 368 13.83 -7.85 -13.19
C TYR A 368 14.73 -9.07 -12.93
N GLU A 369 14.88 -9.98 -13.89
CA GLU A 369 15.80 -11.12 -13.81
C GLU A 369 17.25 -10.66 -13.56
N ARG A 370 17.68 -9.61 -14.25
CA ARG A 370 19.02 -9.06 -14.11
C ARG A 370 19.23 -8.35 -12.77
N TYR A 371 18.21 -7.63 -12.31
CA TYR A 371 18.27 -6.89 -11.04
C TYR A 371 18.25 -7.81 -9.82
N HIS A 372 17.32 -8.78 -9.80
CA HIS A 372 17.14 -9.70 -8.68
C HIS A 372 17.98 -10.96 -8.79
N SER A 373 18.58 -11.24 -9.94
CA SER A 373 19.28 -12.51 -10.22
C SER A 373 18.37 -13.74 -10.05
N VAL A 374 17.07 -13.62 -10.42
CA VAL A 374 16.02 -14.63 -10.32
C VAL A 374 15.46 -14.87 -11.72
N LYS A 375 15.24 -16.12 -12.12
CA LYS A 375 14.58 -16.45 -13.39
C LYS A 375 13.07 -16.32 -13.27
N LEU A 376 12.43 -15.74 -14.27
CA LEU A 376 10.99 -15.45 -14.34
C LEU A 376 10.32 -16.31 -15.43
N PRO A 377 9.77 -17.49 -15.10
CA PRO A 377 9.05 -18.28 -16.08
C PRO A 377 7.79 -17.55 -16.59
N PRO A 378 7.45 -17.60 -17.89
CA PRO A 378 6.25 -16.95 -18.44
C PRO A 378 4.95 -17.42 -17.76
N GLU A 379 4.89 -18.69 -17.34
CA GLU A 379 3.75 -19.24 -16.62
C GLU A 379 3.54 -18.55 -15.26
N THR A 380 4.63 -18.28 -14.54
CA THR A 380 4.59 -17.59 -13.23
C THR A 380 4.15 -16.12 -13.41
N LEU A 381 4.59 -15.45 -14.48
CA LEU A 381 4.15 -14.09 -14.80
C LEU A 381 2.66 -14.03 -15.11
N ARG A 382 2.14 -14.98 -15.90
CA ARG A 382 0.70 -15.10 -16.18
C ARG A 382 -0.09 -15.29 -14.89
N GLU A 383 0.38 -16.16 -14.04
CA GLU A 383 -0.25 -16.42 -12.76
C GLU A 383 -0.21 -15.20 -11.84
N ALA A 384 0.90 -14.46 -11.79
CA ALA A 384 0.99 -13.21 -11.05
C ALA A 384 -0.08 -12.19 -11.48
N VAL A 385 -0.33 -12.08 -12.79
CA VAL A 385 -1.43 -11.25 -13.33
C VAL A 385 -2.78 -11.78 -12.87
N GLU A 386 -3.07 -13.07 -13.04
CA GLU A 386 -4.35 -13.69 -12.66
C GLU A 386 -4.62 -13.52 -11.14
N LEU A 387 -3.62 -13.79 -10.31
CA LEU A 387 -3.72 -13.62 -8.86
C LEU A 387 -3.89 -12.15 -8.47
N SER A 388 -3.20 -11.22 -9.14
CA SER A 388 -3.35 -9.78 -8.87
C SER A 388 -4.75 -9.27 -9.24
N VAL A 389 -5.31 -9.72 -10.37
CA VAL A 389 -6.68 -9.37 -10.79
C VAL A 389 -7.69 -9.93 -9.79
N ARG A 390 -7.48 -11.18 -9.37
CA ARG A 390 -8.41 -11.88 -8.49
C ARG A 390 -8.37 -11.39 -7.05
N TYR A 391 -7.19 -11.10 -6.50
CA TYR A 391 -7.01 -10.84 -5.07
C TYR A 391 -6.66 -9.40 -4.71
N LEU A 392 -6.34 -8.54 -5.68
CA LEU A 392 -5.99 -7.13 -5.48
C LEU A 392 -6.89 -6.19 -6.30
N PRO A 393 -8.22 -6.15 -6.05
CA PRO A 393 -9.15 -5.37 -6.85
C PRO A 393 -9.02 -3.85 -6.65
N GLY A 394 -8.40 -3.40 -5.55
CA GLY A 394 -8.24 -1.98 -5.21
C GLY A 394 -7.16 -1.23 -5.98
N ARG A 395 -6.41 -1.92 -6.86
CA ARG A 395 -5.34 -1.35 -7.71
C ARG A 395 -5.53 -1.74 -9.15
N CYS A 396 -4.97 -0.96 -10.07
CA CYS A 396 -5.05 -1.23 -11.51
C CYS A 396 -3.83 -2.01 -12.03
N LEU A 397 -4.06 -2.76 -13.11
CA LEU A 397 -2.98 -3.29 -13.93
C LEU A 397 -2.31 -2.13 -14.73
N PRO A 398 -1.02 -2.25 -15.09
CA PRO A 398 -0.10 -3.34 -14.78
C PRO A 398 0.59 -3.22 -13.41
N ASP A 399 0.47 -2.09 -12.73
CA ASP A 399 1.20 -1.71 -11.52
C ASP A 399 1.09 -2.78 -10.40
N LYS A 400 -0.14 -3.22 -10.08
CA LYS A 400 -0.36 -4.27 -9.07
C LYS A 400 0.32 -5.60 -9.38
N ALA A 401 0.48 -5.93 -10.66
CA ALA A 401 1.14 -7.18 -11.08
C ALA A 401 2.66 -7.01 -11.10
N ILE A 402 3.15 -5.83 -11.47
CA ILE A 402 4.57 -5.47 -11.43
C ILE A 402 5.07 -5.49 -9.98
N ASP A 403 4.39 -4.79 -9.06
CA ASP A 403 4.72 -4.79 -7.63
C ASP A 403 4.76 -6.20 -7.05
N LEU A 404 3.78 -7.04 -7.43
CA LEU A 404 3.68 -8.41 -6.97
C LEU A 404 4.90 -9.25 -7.42
N VAL A 405 5.31 -9.11 -8.68
CA VAL A 405 6.49 -9.80 -9.22
C VAL A 405 7.77 -9.29 -8.58
N ASP A 406 7.91 -7.97 -8.39
CA ASP A 406 9.08 -7.35 -7.77
C ASP A 406 9.26 -7.84 -6.32
N GLU A 407 8.19 -7.80 -5.52
CA GLU A 407 8.22 -8.31 -4.13
C GLU A 407 8.50 -9.81 -4.06
N ALA A 408 7.92 -10.60 -4.98
CA ALA A 408 8.14 -12.04 -5.04
C ALA A 408 9.59 -12.38 -5.45
N CYS A 409 10.17 -11.64 -6.39
CA CYS A 409 11.58 -11.78 -6.78
C CYS A 409 12.52 -11.43 -5.61
N ALA A 410 12.23 -10.36 -4.88
CA ALA A 410 13.00 -9.99 -3.70
C ALA A 410 12.96 -11.09 -2.62
N ALA A 411 11.79 -11.67 -2.38
CA ALA A 411 11.62 -12.78 -1.43
C ALA A 411 12.37 -14.04 -1.89
N ALA A 412 12.27 -14.40 -3.18
CA ALA A 412 12.98 -15.53 -3.77
C ALA A 412 14.50 -15.38 -3.66
N ARG A 413 15.03 -14.18 -3.93
CA ARG A 413 16.44 -13.87 -3.78
C ARG A 413 16.93 -14.04 -2.34
N ILE A 414 16.20 -13.47 -1.35
CA ILE A 414 16.56 -13.60 0.07
C ILE A 414 16.57 -15.06 0.52
N ARG A 415 15.60 -15.86 0.04
CA ARG A 415 15.58 -17.30 0.32
C ARG A 415 16.77 -18.01 -0.29
N ALA A 416 17.06 -17.74 -1.58
CA ALA A 416 18.18 -18.35 -2.29
C ALA A 416 19.54 -18.04 -1.65
N GLU A 417 19.72 -16.81 -1.15
CA GLU A 417 20.92 -16.43 -0.41
C GLU A 417 21.07 -17.25 0.90
N ARG A 418 19.98 -17.54 1.59
CA ARG A 418 19.99 -18.40 2.80
C ARG A 418 20.26 -19.87 2.47
N GLU A 419 19.75 -20.36 1.35
CA GLU A 419 19.87 -21.75 0.90
C GLU A 419 21.10 -21.98 0.02
N HIS A 420 21.90 -20.95 -0.25
CA HIS A 420 23.11 -21.00 -1.11
C HIS A 420 22.80 -21.46 -2.54
N GLN A 421 21.64 -21.09 -3.08
CA GLN A 421 21.23 -21.41 -4.45
C GLN A 421 21.73 -20.32 -5.42
N PRO A 422 22.53 -20.65 -6.46
CA PRO A 422 23.19 -19.64 -7.31
C PRO A 422 22.25 -18.95 -8.31
N SER A 423 21.10 -19.54 -8.66
CA SER A 423 20.14 -18.99 -9.62
C SER A 423 18.72 -19.46 -9.30
N PRO A 424 18.02 -18.75 -8.40
CA PRO A 424 16.65 -19.12 -8.06
C PRO A 424 15.69 -18.87 -9.22
N VAL A 425 14.66 -19.72 -9.30
CA VAL A 425 13.54 -19.58 -10.22
C VAL A 425 12.33 -19.15 -9.40
N LEU A 426 11.64 -18.12 -9.84
CA LEU A 426 10.41 -17.67 -9.18
C LEU A 426 9.33 -18.74 -9.29
N THR A 427 8.81 -19.18 -8.14
CA THR A 427 7.78 -20.20 -8.06
C THR A 427 6.39 -19.60 -7.87
N ARG A 428 5.39 -20.40 -8.20
CA ARG A 428 3.98 -20.07 -7.97
C ARG A 428 3.68 -19.82 -6.50
N GLU A 429 4.25 -20.63 -5.64
CA GLU A 429 4.08 -20.59 -4.20
C GLU A 429 4.59 -19.26 -3.62
N GLU A 430 5.68 -18.74 -4.14
CA GLU A 430 6.24 -17.45 -3.71
C GLU A 430 5.33 -16.28 -4.10
N VAL A 431 4.81 -16.29 -5.32
CA VAL A 431 3.82 -15.32 -5.76
C VAL A 431 2.56 -15.40 -4.89
N ALA A 432 2.07 -16.61 -4.60
CA ALA A 432 0.92 -16.82 -3.73
C ALA A 432 1.15 -16.33 -2.30
N GLN A 433 2.38 -16.48 -1.75
CA GLN A 433 2.74 -15.96 -0.44
C GLN A 433 2.72 -14.42 -0.38
N VAL A 434 3.16 -13.75 -1.44
CA VAL A 434 3.10 -12.28 -1.52
C VAL A 434 1.65 -11.82 -1.61
N VAL A 435 0.84 -12.45 -2.46
CA VAL A 435 -0.60 -12.17 -2.55
C VAL A 435 -1.29 -12.38 -1.20
N ALA A 436 -0.94 -13.45 -0.48
CA ALA A 436 -1.48 -13.75 0.85
C ALA A 436 -1.17 -12.64 1.86
N ARG A 437 0.06 -12.11 1.84
CA ARG A 437 0.45 -10.97 2.70
C ARG A 437 -0.31 -9.70 2.34
N ALA A 438 -0.46 -9.41 1.05
CA ALA A 438 -1.13 -8.22 0.56
C ALA A 438 -2.65 -8.25 0.76
N SER A 439 -3.29 -9.43 0.57
CA SER A 439 -4.75 -9.61 0.66
C SER A 439 -5.24 -10.01 2.06
N GLY A 440 -4.34 -10.51 2.93
CA GLY A 440 -4.69 -11.10 4.22
C GLY A 440 -5.33 -12.49 4.15
N ILE A 441 -5.31 -13.14 2.96
CA ILE A 441 -5.82 -14.49 2.75
C ILE A 441 -4.67 -15.49 2.97
N PRO A 442 -4.86 -16.61 3.68
CA PRO A 442 -3.80 -17.62 3.86
C PRO A 442 -3.23 -18.12 2.52
N ALA A 443 -1.89 -18.25 2.41
CA ALA A 443 -1.19 -18.60 1.17
C ALA A 443 -1.63 -19.96 0.60
N GLU A 444 -1.88 -20.94 1.48
CA GLU A 444 -2.39 -22.28 1.13
C GLU A 444 -3.70 -22.20 0.33
N ARG A 445 -4.51 -21.16 0.60
CA ARG A 445 -5.78 -20.94 -0.07
C ARG A 445 -5.69 -20.13 -1.35
N VAL A 446 -4.66 -19.31 -1.51
CA VAL A 446 -4.39 -18.59 -2.76
C VAL A 446 -4.00 -19.58 -3.86
N GLY A 447 -3.25 -20.64 -3.51
CA GLY A 447 -2.83 -21.71 -4.42
C GLY A 447 -3.84 -22.85 -4.65
N GLU A 448 -4.88 -22.99 -3.79
CA GLU A 448 -5.86 -24.09 -3.88
C GLU A 448 -6.83 -23.89 -5.06
N LYS A 449 -7.01 -24.92 -5.88
CA LYS A 449 -7.97 -24.87 -6.99
C LYS A 449 -9.39 -24.64 -6.44
N GLU A 450 -10.07 -23.65 -6.96
CA GLU A 450 -11.40 -23.26 -6.49
C GLU A 450 -12.41 -24.41 -6.53
N ARG A 451 -12.26 -25.32 -7.50
CA ARG A 451 -13.10 -26.53 -7.62
C ARG A 451 -12.97 -27.45 -6.39
N GLU A 452 -11.76 -27.63 -5.84
CA GLU A 452 -11.52 -28.46 -4.66
C GLU A 452 -12.13 -27.82 -3.41
N ARG A 453 -12.04 -26.51 -3.29
CA ARG A 453 -12.67 -25.76 -2.20
C ARG A 453 -14.19 -25.89 -2.23
N LEU A 454 -14.79 -25.71 -3.42
CA LEU A 454 -16.23 -25.87 -3.60
C LEU A 454 -16.71 -27.30 -3.28
N ALA A 455 -15.89 -28.31 -3.62
CA ALA A 455 -16.24 -29.70 -3.32
C ALA A 455 -16.23 -30.01 -1.80
N ARG A 456 -15.30 -29.39 -1.05
CA ARG A 456 -15.15 -29.65 0.41
C ARG A 456 -15.98 -28.70 1.28
N LEU A 457 -16.52 -27.60 0.72
CA LEU A 457 -17.19 -26.56 1.50
C LEU A 457 -18.39 -27.12 2.30
N GLU A 458 -19.24 -27.90 1.65
CA GLU A 458 -20.44 -28.46 2.27
C GLU A 458 -20.12 -29.39 3.44
N ALA A 459 -19.12 -30.27 3.29
CA ALA A 459 -18.66 -31.16 4.35
C ALA A 459 -18.13 -30.35 5.56
N ARG A 460 -17.26 -29.38 5.33
CA ARG A 460 -16.72 -28.53 6.40
C ARG A 460 -17.79 -27.74 7.13
N LEU A 461 -18.76 -27.17 6.41
CA LEU A 461 -19.86 -26.43 7.05
C LEU A 461 -20.75 -27.37 7.88
N ASN A 462 -20.99 -28.60 7.42
CA ASN A 462 -21.77 -29.60 8.18
C ASN A 462 -21.03 -30.11 9.42
N GLU A 463 -19.71 -30.14 9.43
CA GLU A 463 -18.91 -30.42 10.62
C GLU A 463 -19.08 -29.36 11.70
N GLU A 464 -19.16 -28.05 11.31
CA GLU A 464 -19.27 -26.92 12.25
C GLU A 464 -20.73 -26.69 12.69
N ILE A 465 -21.67 -26.75 11.75
CA ILE A 465 -23.08 -26.40 11.95
C ILE A 465 -23.95 -27.62 12.10
N VAL A 466 -24.55 -27.74 13.27
CA VAL A 466 -25.42 -28.90 13.64
C VAL A 466 -26.88 -28.58 13.36
N GLY A 467 -27.60 -29.55 12.79
CA GLY A 467 -29.08 -29.51 12.64
C GLY A 467 -29.58 -28.60 11.52
N GLN A 468 -28.71 -28.08 10.61
CA GLN A 468 -29.06 -27.14 9.55
C GLN A 468 -28.61 -27.59 8.16
N GLN A 469 -28.64 -28.91 7.86
CA GLN A 469 -28.11 -29.47 6.61
C GLN A 469 -28.73 -28.83 5.36
N ARG A 470 -30.06 -28.55 5.37
CA ARG A 470 -30.72 -27.84 4.24
C ARG A 470 -30.19 -26.44 4.04
N ALA A 471 -29.95 -25.69 5.12
CA ALA A 471 -29.40 -24.35 5.03
C ALA A 471 -27.97 -24.37 4.49
N VAL A 472 -27.16 -25.33 4.94
CA VAL A 472 -25.78 -25.53 4.42
C VAL A 472 -25.81 -25.88 2.94
N ALA A 473 -26.67 -26.83 2.51
CA ALA A 473 -26.79 -27.22 1.11
C ALA A 473 -27.24 -26.04 0.21
N ALA A 474 -28.19 -25.23 0.68
CA ALA A 474 -28.68 -24.05 -0.06
C ALA A 474 -27.57 -23.01 -0.23
N VAL A 475 -26.83 -22.68 0.85
CA VAL A 475 -25.69 -21.75 0.81
C VAL A 475 -24.60 -22.23 -0.15
N THR A 476 -24.22 -23.50 -0.04
CA THR A 476 -23.16 -24.07 -0.90
C THR A 476 -23.62 -24.15 -2.35
N GLY A 477 -24.90 -24.46 -2.59
CA GLY A 477 -25.52 -24.44 -3.92
C GLY A 477 -25.47 -23.06 -4.58
N ALA A 478 -25.81 -22.02 -3.85
CA ALA A 478 -25.76 -20.63 -4.33
C ALA A 478 -24.32 -20.23 -4.70
N ILE A 479 -23.34 -20.51 -3.83
CA ILE A 479 -21.92 -20.22 -4.07
C ILE A 479 -21.40 -21.00 -5.28
N ARG A 480 -21.78 -22.29 -5.43
CA ARG A 480 -21.40 -23.10 -6.60
C ARG A 480 -21.95 -22.49 -7.91
N ARG A 481 -23.22 -22.08 -7.94
CA ARG A 481 -23.83 -21.45 -9.15
C ARG A 481 -23.08 -20.20 -9.56
N SER A 482 -22.77 -19.33 -8.60
CA SER A 482 -22.06 -18.08 -8.87
C SER A 482 -20.63 -18.32 -9.40
N ARG A 483 -19.92 -19.33 -8.87
CA ARG A 483 -18.50 -19.57 -9.20
C ARG A 483 -18.26 -20.47 -10.40
N THR A 484 -19.26 -21.13 -10.92
CA THR A 484 -19.15 -21.92 -12.18
C THR A 484 -19.24 -21.05 -13.45
N GLY A 485 -19.33 -19.73 -13.33
CA GLY A 485 -19.45 -18.82 -14.47
C GLY A 485 -20.86 -18.73 -15.06
N LEU A 486 -21.84 -19.36 -14.43
CA LEU A 486 -23.26 -19.28 -14.83
C LEU A 486 -24.00 -18.11 -14.19
N GLY A 487 -23.34 -17.40 -13.25
CA GLY A 487 -23.91 -16.23 -12.59
C GLY A 487 -23.82 -14.96 -13.43
N GLU A 488 -24.67 -13.98 -13.16
CA GLU A 488 -24.61 -12.67 -13.80
C GLU A 488 -23.30 -11.95 -13.42
N PRO A 489 -22.51 -11.48 -14.41
CA PRO A 489 -21.29 -10.73 -14.13
C PRO A 489 -21.63 -9.41 -13.42
N GLY A 490 -20.85 -9.06 -12.38
CA GLY A 490 -21.01 -7.79 -11.67
C GLY A 490 -21.73 -7.88 -10.34
N ARG A 491 -22.30 -9.04 -9.95
CA ARG A 491 -22.98 -9.26 -8.67
C ARG A 491 -22.04 -9.85 -7.59
N PRO A 492 -22.39 -9.74 -6.30
CA PRO A 492 -21.74 -10.47 -5.21
C PRO A 492 -21.67 -11.99 -5.48
N ILE A 493 -20.74 -12.71 -4.82
CA ILE A 493 -20.60 -14.18 -4.91
C ILE A 493 -21.90 -14.88 -4.53
N GLY A 494 -22.64 -14.33 -3.59
CA GLY A 494 -23.92 -14.83 -3.16
C GLY A 494 -24.62 -13.82 -2.28
N ALA A 495 -25.94 -13.73 -2.39
CA ALA A 495 -26.80 -12.88 -1.60
C ALA A 495 -27.95 -13.70 -1.01
N MET A 496 -27.99 -13.88 0.30
CA MET A 496 -28.94 -14.80 0.93
C MET A 496 -29.63 -14.18 2.13
N LEU A 497 -30.91 -14.50 2.31
CA LEU A 497 -31.70 -14.10 3.48
C LEU A 497 -31.91 -15.32 4.39
N PHE A 498 -31.47 -15.21 5.64
CA PHE A 498 -31.64 -16.23 6.68
C PHE A 498 -32.84 -15.89 7.58
N LEU A 499 -33.88 -16.69 7.51
CA LEU A 499 -35.08 -16.55 8.33
C LEU A 499 -35.09 -17.59 9.44
N GLY A 500 -35.60 -17.22 10.62
CA GLY A 500 -35.77 -18.17 11.71
C GLY A 500 -35.67 -17.55 13.10
N PRO A 501 -36.03 -18.28 14.16
CA PRO A 501 -35.96 -17.77 15.53
C PRO A 501 -34.52 -17.47 15.96
N THR A 502 -34.38 -16.80 17.09
CA THR A 502 -33.06 -16.53 17.68
C THR A 502 -32.42 -17.81 18.18
N GLY A 503 -31.07 -17.93 18.06
CA GLY A 503 -30.35 -19.06 18.62
C GLY A 503 -30.34 -20.35 17.77
N VAL A 504 -30.85 -20.33 16.52
CA VAL A 504 -30.86 -21.52 15.62
C VAL A 504 -29.59 -21.67 14.80
N GLY A 505 -28.64 -20.74 14.89
CA GLY A 505 -27.34 -20.86 14.21
C GLY A 505 -27.15 -19.93 12.99
N LYS A 506 -28.01 -18.95 12.70
CA LYS A 506 -27.87 -18.01 11.56
C LYS A 506 -26.51 -17.32 11.54
N THR A 507 -26.15 -16.65 12.62
CA THR A 507 -24.85 -15.96 12.75
C THR A 507 -23.67 -16.95 12.85
N ALA A 508 -23.90 -18.16 13.39
CA ALA A 508 -22.89 -19.20 13.42
C ALA A 508 -22.52 -19.70 12.02
N LEU A 509 -23.53 -19.89 11.14
CA LEU A 509 -23.28 -20.28 9.74
C LEU A 509 -22.51 -19.18 8.99
N ALA A 510 -22.80 -17.90 9.25
CA ALA A 510 -22.06 -16.79 8.67
C ALA A 510 -20.57 -16.81 9.11
N LYS A 511 -20.27 -17.10 10.38
CA LYS A 511 -18.89 -17.26 10.89
C LYS A 511 -18.21 -18.48 10.28
N ALA A 512 -18.86 -19.63 10.29
CA ALA A 512 -18.36 -20.84 9.69
C ALA A 512 -18.05 -20.66 8.20
N LEU A 513 -18.91 -19.95 7.48
CA LEU A 513 -18.69 -19.60 6.07
C LEU A 513 -17.47 -18.69 5.87
N ALA A 514 -17.31 -17.66 6.70
CA ALA A 514 -16.13 -16.80 6.65
C ALA A 514 -14.84 -17.58 6.90
N SER A 515 -14.83 -18.46 7.90
CA SER A 515 -13.69 -19.34 8.21
C SER A 515 -13.45 -20.34 7.08
N SER A 516 -14.49 -21.04 6.61
CA SER A 516 -14.36 -22.13 5.63
C SER A 516 -14.07 -21.63 4.23
N TRP A 517 -14.66 -20.51 3.79
CA TRP A 517 -14.50 -19.95 2.45
C TRP A 517 -13.34 -18.96 2.33
N PHE A 518 -13.22 -17.99 3.23
CA PHE A 518 -12.17 -16.97 3.20
C PHE A 518 -10.97 -17.26 4.12
N GLY A 519 -11.05 -18.29 4.96
CA GLY A 519 -9.89 -18.75 5.74
C GLY A 519 -9.74 -18.14 7.12
N SER A 520 -10.60 -17.19 7.50
CA SER A 520 -10.52 -16.53 8.79
C SER A 520 -11.89 -16.05 9.25
N GLU A 521 -12.20 -16.21 10.54
CA GLU A 521 -13.39 -15.57 11.13
C GLU A 521 -13.34 -14.03 11.04
N LYS A 522 -12.14 -13.46 10.96
CA LYS A 522 -11.96 -12.00 10.76
C LYS A 522 -12.46 -11.51 9.41
N ALA A 523 -12.71 -12.41 8.45
CA ALA A 523 -13.32 -12.09 7.17
C ALA A 523 -14.84 -11.86 7.28
N LEU A 524 -15.45 -12.03 8.47
CA LEU A 524 -16.83 -11.64 8.73
C LEU A 524 -16.90 -10.17 9.09
N LEU A 525 -17.59 -9.40 8.26
CA LEU A 525 -17.97 -8.01 8.52
C LEU A 525 -19.42 -7.99 9.00
N LYS A 526 -19.62 -7.80 10.30
CA LYS A 526 -20.94 -7.82 10.92
C LYS A 526 -21.44 -6.40 11.16
N PHE A 527 -22.66 -6.11 10.68
CA PHE A 527 -23.39 -4.87 10.92
C PHE A 527 -24.71 -5.21 11.65
N ASP A 528 -24.84 -4.72 12.88
CA ASP A 528 -26.07 -4.89 13.66
C ASP A 528 -27.05 -3.80 13.24
N MET A 529 -28.15 -4.21 12.61
CA MET A 529 -29.12 -3.28 12.05
C MET A 529 -29.96 -2.56 13.12
N SER A 530 -29.89 -2.98 14.37
CA SER A 530 -30.48 -2.23 15.47
C SER A 530 -29.78 -0.88 15.73
N GLU A 531 -28.54 -0.70 15.25
CA GLU A 531 -27.85 0.59 15.31
C GLU A 531 -28.25 1.56 14.18
N TYR A 532 -28.99 1.08 13.17
CA TYR A 532 -29.33 1.81 11.94
C TYR A 532 -30.87 1.99 11.78
N GLN A 533 -31.56 2.26 12.87
CA GLN A 533 -33.01 2.43 12.88
C GLN A 533 -33.44 3.81 12.39
N GLU A 534 -32.60 4.82 12.51
CA GLU A 534 -32.90 6.20 12.14
C GLU A 534 -32.20 6.60 10.83
N GLN A 535 -32.85 7.47 10.06
CA GLN A 535 -32.35 7.89 8.75
C GLN A 535 -30.93 8.47 8.79
N HIS A 536 -30.60 9.25 9.81
CA HIS A 536 -29.24 9.81 9.94
C HIS A 536 -28.17 8.76 10.25
N THR A 537 -28.55 7.63 10.87
CA THR A 537 -27.60 6.55 11.14
C THR A 537 -27.28 5.74 9.88
N VAL A 538 -28.22 5.68 8.92
CA VAL A 538 -28.01 5.04 7.60
C VAL A 538 -26.88 5.73 6.82
N ALA A 539 -26.80 7.06 6.92
CA ALA A 539 -25.71 7.82 6.28
C ALA A 539 -24.32 7.39 6.78
N ARG A 540 -24.18 6.84 7.99
CA ARG A 540 -22.90 6.34 8.51
C ARG A 540 -22.38 5.12 7.74
N LEU A 541 -23.25 4.37 7.06
CA LEU A 541 -22.84 3.22 6.23
C LEU A 541 -22.10 3.67 4.95
N LEU A 542 -22.55 4.77 4.34
CA LEU A 542 -21.98 5.30 3.08
C LEU A 542 -21.09 6.53 3.30
N GLY A 543 -21.11 7.13 4.51
CA GLY A 543 -20.44 8.39 4.83
C GLY A 543 -21.42 9.58 4.85
N ALA A 544 -21.11 10.58 5.67
CA ALA A 544 -21.94 11.78 5.80
C ALA A 544 -21.85 12.65 4.53
N PRO A 545 -22.96 13.28 4.08
CA PRO A 545 -22.93 14.22 2.96
C PRO A 545 -22.04 15.45 3.26
N PRO A 546 -21.55 16.15 2.22
CA PRO A 546 -20.80 17.38 2.38
C PRO A 546 -21.54 18.40 3.28
N GLY A 547 -20.82 18.94 4.28
CA GLY A 547 -21.38 19.93 5.22
C GLY A 547 -21.90 19.37 6.53
N TYR A 548 -21.91 18.05 6.73
CA TYR A 548 -22.25 17.43 8.02
C TYR A 548 -20.99 17.00 8.78
N LEU A 549 -21.08 16.98 10.12
CA LEU A 549 -20.03 16.46 11.00
C LEU A 549 -19.71 15.00 10.63
N GLY A 550 -18.42 14.68 10.40
CA GLY A 550 -17.98 13.34 10.00
C GLY A 550 -17.89 13.11 8.47
N HIS A 551 -17.98 14.16 7.63
CA HIS A 551 -17.83 14.03 6.18
C HIS A 551 -16.45 13.48 5.78
N ASP A 552 -15.40 13.79 6.53
CA ASP A 552 -14.03 13.28 6.29
C ASP A 552 -13.85 11.81 6.73
N GLU A 553 -14.80 11.28 7.50
CA GLU A 553 -14.86 9.87 7.86
C GLU A 553 -15.59 9.11 6.76
N GLY A 554 -14.92 8.18 6.08
CA GLY A 554 -15.53 7.31 5.08
C GLY A 554 -16.67 6.47 5.65
N GLY A 555 -17.57 5.97 4.81
CA GLY A 555 -18.69 5.13 5.26
C GLY A 555 -18.22 3.83 5.89
N GLN A 556 -18.82 3.44 7.01
CA GLN A 556 -18.43 2.24 7.77
C GLN A 556 -18.48 0.97 6.92
N LEU A 557 -19.52 0.79 6.10
CA LEU A 557 -19.68 -0.35 5.21
C LEU A 557 -18.67 -0.30 4.05
N THR A 558 -18.58 0.84 3.38
CA THR A 558 -17.71 1.01 2.22
C THR A 558 -16.24 0.91 2.57
N GLU A 559 -15.81 1.49 3.69
CA GLU A 559 -14.43 1.39 4.19
C GLU A 559 -14.08 -0.03 4.64
N ALA A 560 -15.00 -0.72 5.34
CA ALA A 560 -14.77 -2.09 5.79
C ALA A 560 -14.54 -3.04 4.61
N VAL A 561 -15.37 -2.93 3.55
CA VAL A 561 -15.24 -3.75 2.34
C VAL A 561 -14.03 -3.35 1.50
N ARG A 562 -13.70 -2.07 1.39
CA ARG A 562 -12.45 -1.64 0.71
C ARG A 562 -11.20 -2.20 1.38
N ARG A 563 -11.20 -2.28 2.72
CA ARG A 563 -10.09 -2.89 3.48
C ARG A 563 -10.07 -4.41 3.37
N ARG A 564 -11.25 -5.04 3.21
CA ARG A 564 -11.40 -6.50 3.14
C ARG A 564 -12.38 -6.88 2.03
N PRO A 565 -11.93 -6.82 0.76
CA PRO A 565 -12.81 -7.11 -0.37
C PRO A 565 -13.25 -8.58 -0.46
N TYR A 566 -12.53 -9.48 0.21
CA TYR A 566 -12.88 -10.90 0.35
C TYR A 566 -13.45 -11.16 1.73
N SER A 567 -14.77 -10.98 1.87
CA SER A 567 -15.43 -11.06 3.16
C SER A 567 -16.88 -11.56 3.06
N VAL A 568 -17.39 -12.04 4.18
CA VAL A 568 -18.82 -12.24 4.40
C VAL A 568 -19.35 -10.96 5.02
N VAL A 569 -20.27 -10.29 4.36
CA VAL A 569 -20.95 -9.09 4.88
C VAL A 569 -22.28 -9.53 5.47
N LEU A 570 -22.41 -9.45 6.79
CA LEU A 570 -23.59 -9.87 7.52
C LEU A 570 -24.37 -8.66 8.03
N PHE A 571 -25.57 -8.48 7.54
CA PHE A 571 -26.55 -7.54 8.08
C PHE A 571 -27.47 -8.31 9.07
N ASP A 572 -27.18 -8.14 10.36
CA ASP A 572 -27.88 -8.88 11.42
C ASP A 572 -29.15 -8.12 11.85
N GLU A 573 -30.30 -8.84 11.98
CA GLU A 573 -31.61 -8.32 12.36
C GLU A 573 -32.13 -7.20 11.43
N ILE A 574 -32.10 -7.48 10.11
CA ILE A 574 -32.42 -6.49 9.05
C ILE A 574 -33.81 -5.85 9.21
N GLU A 575 -34.76 -6.54 9.83
CA GLU A 575 -36.10 -6.02 10.11
C GLU A 575 -36.14 -4.82 11.06
N LYS A 576 -35.04 -4.56 11.79
CA LYS A 576 -34.92 -3.40 12.68
C LYS A 576 -34.40 -2.15 11.99
N ALA A 577 -33.86 -2.32 10.78
CA ALA A 577 -33.24 -1.26 10.01
C ALA A 577 -34.27 -0.24 9.49
N HIS A 578 -33.79 1.00 9.28
CA HIS A 578 -34.56 2.00 8.55
C HIS A 578 -34.85 1.53 7.10
N PRO A 579 -36.03 1.80 6.52
CA PRO A 579 -36.39 1.36 5.17
C PRO A 579 -35.39 1.77 4.06
N ASP A 580 -34.69 2.88 4.22
CA ASP A 580 -33.69 3.36 3.25
C ASP A 580 -32.51 2.41 3.06
N ILE A 581 -32.24 1.52 4.02
CA ILE A 581 -31.22 0.48 3.87
C ILE A 581 -31.53 -0.46 2.71
N GLN A 582 -32.83 -0.71 2.42
CA GLN A 582 -33.20 -1.55 1.27
C GLN A 582 -32.75 -0.95 -0.06
N ASN A 583 -32.62 0.38 -0.19
CA ASN A 583 -32.09 1.03 -1.38
C ASN A 583 -30.59 0.77 -1.53
N ILE A 584 -29.85 0.83 -0.42
CA ILE A 584 -28.40 0.52 -0.41
C ILE A 584 -28.16 -0.95 -0.79
N LEU A 585 -28.95 -1.85 -0.21
CA LEU A 585 -28.89 -3.27 -0.54
C LEU A 585 -29.21 -3.54 -2.00
N LEU A 586 -30.23 -2.89 -2.57
CA LEU A 586 -30.58 -3.02 -3.99
C LEU A 586 -29.40 -2.63 -4.87
N GLN A 587 -28.81 -1.43 -4.68
CA GLN A 587 -27.67 -0.98 -5.45
C GLN A 587 -26.48 -1.95 -5.31
N MET A 588 -26.19 -2.41 -4.10
CA MET A 588 -25.09 -3.34 -3.84
C MET A 588 -25.31 -4.68 -4.55
N LEU A 589 -26.54 -5.20 -4.57
CA LEU A 589 -26.86 -6.50 -5.18
C LEU A 589 -27.01 -6.44 -6.72
N GLU A 590 -27.34 -5.27 -7.28
CA GLU A 590 -27.44 -5.07 -8.74
C GLU A 590 -26.08 -4.76 -9.36
N ASP A 591 -25.43 -3.71 -8.87
CA ASP A 591 -24.20 -3.18 -9.45
C ASP A 591 -22.93 -3.86 -8.90
N GLY A 592 -23.05 -4.60 -7.77
CA GLY A 592 -21.91 -5.14 -7.04
C GLY A 592 -20.94 -4.07 -6.53
N GLN A 593 -21.36 -2.82 -6.50
CA GLN A 593 -20.55 -1.68 -6.09
C GLN A 593 -21.41 -0.66 -5.33
N LEU A 594 -20.78 0.00 -4.34
CA LEU A 594 -21.36 1.16 -3.68
C LEU A 594 -20.41 2.33 -3.78
N THR A 595 -20.96 3.52 -3.98
CA THR A 595 -20.18 4.76 -3.98
C THR A 595 -20.39 5.48 -2.65
N ASP A 596 -19.29 5.80 -1.97
CA ASP A 596 -19.37 6.56 -0.71
C ASP A 596 -19.61 8.06 -0.96
N SER A 597 -19.82 8.81 0.12
CA SER A 597 -20.06 10.26 0.07
C SER A 597 -18.88 11.05 -0.53
N MET A 598 -17.67 10.48 -0.53
CA MET A 598 -16.47 11.06 -1.13
C MET A 598 -16.30 10.68 -2.60
N GLY A 599 -17.25 9.96 -3.21
CA GLY A 599 -17.17 9.49 -4.59
C GLY A 599 -16.29 8.27 -4.80
N ARG A 600 -15.80 7.61 -3.73
CA ARG A 600 -14.96 6.42 -3.81
C ARG A 600 -15.85 5.18 -3.91
N LYS A 601 -15.49 4.25 -4.80
CA LYS A 601 -16.24 3.02 -4.99
C LYS A 601 -15.74 1.92 -4.07
N ALA A 602 -16.66 1.16 -3.46
CA ALA A 602 -16.42 -0.09 -2.76
C ALA A 602 -16.97 -1.24 -3.61
N ASP A 603 -16.15 -2.28 -3.83
CA ASP A 603 -16.46 -3.42 -4.69
C ASP A 603 -16.91 -4.62 -3.85
N PHE A 604 -18.15 -5.07 -4.07
CA PHE A 604 -18.78 -6.20 -3.39
C PHE A 604 -18.79 -7.49 -4.21
N ARG A 605 -18.27 -7.50 -5.43
CA ARG A 605 -18.28 -8.67 -6.33
C ARG A 605 -17.55 -9.88 -5.77
N ASN A 606 -16.64 -9.66 -4.83
CA ASN A 606 -15.90 -10.72 -4.15
C ASN A 606 -16.42 -10.99 -2.73
N THR A 607 -17.58 -10.44 -2.35
CA THR A 607 -18.20 -10.66 -1.04
C THR A 607 -19.37 -11.65 -1.12
N ILE A 608 -19.69 -12.25 0.02
CA ILE A 608 -20.93 -12.98 0.23
C ILE A 608 -21.80 -12.13 1.16
N VAL A 609 -22.98 -11.76 0.70
CA VAL A 609 -23.90 -10.90 1.44
C VAL A 609 -24.93 -11.77 2.13
N LEU A 610 -25.02 -11.64 3.45
CA LEU A 610 -25.98 -12.37 4.28
C LEU A 610 -26.84 -11.39 5.04
N LEU A 611 -28.16 -11.59 4.95
CA LEU A 611 -29.16 -10.87 5.73
C LEU A 611 -29.73 -11.85 6.75
N THR A 612 -29.82 -11.50 8.03
CA THR A 612 -30.57 -12.32 9.00
C THR A 612 -31.82 -11.60 9.44
N SER A 613 -32.87 -12.36 9.66
CA SER A 613 -34.14 -11.84 10.17
C SER A 613 -34.85 -12.84 11.06
N ASN A 614 -35.62 -12.31 12.01
CA ASN A 614 -36.52 -13.06 12.87
C ASN A 614 -37.98 -13.00 12.39
N LEU A 615 -38.23 -12.41 11.21
CA LEU A 615 -39.56 -12.39 10.61
C LEU A 615 -40.08 -13.81 10.41
N GLY A 616 -41.33 -14.04 10.73
CA GLY A 616 -41.95 -15.38 10.64
C GLY A 616 -41.54 -16.35 11.72
N ALA A 617 -40.66 -16.00 12.67
CA ALA A 617 -40.23 -16.90 13.75
C ALA A 617 -41.37 -17.50 14.57
N ARG A 618 -42.49 -16.76 14.73
CA ARG A 618 -43.72 -17.22 15.43
C ARG A 618 -44.32 -18.47 14.77
N PHE A 619 -44.27 -18.61 13.45
CA PHE A 619 -44.82 -19.78 12.76
C PHE A 619 -43.91 -21.00 12.96
N LEU A 620 -42.60 -20.80 13.08
CA LEU A 620 -41.63 -21.85 13.29
C LEU A 620 -41.56 -22.31 14.75
N ALA A 621 -41.94 -21.47 15.71
CA ALA A 621 -41.91 -21.80 17.15
C ALA A 621 -43.12 -22.68 17.63
N GLY A 622 -43.94 -23.14 16.72
CA GLY A 622 -45.05 -24.06 17.05
C GLY A 622 -46.28 -23.42 17.73
N GLN A 623 -46.33 -22.12 17.91
CA GLN A 623 -47.46 -21.41 18.56
C GLN A 623 -48.73 -21.34 17.71
N SER A 624 -48.72 -21.84 16.46
CA SER A 624 -49.82 -21.80 15.51
C SER A 624 -50.09 -23.16 14.84
N ALA A 625 -49.80 -24.30 15.52
CA ALA A 625 -50.06 -25.58 14.93
C ALA A 625 -51.61 -25.86 14.94
N PRO A 626 -52.26 -26.08 13.77
CA PRO A 626 -53.63 -26.55 13.74
C PRO A 626 -53.69 -27.93 14.37
N LEU A 627 -54.71 -28.15 15.22
CA LEU A 627 -55.02 -29.47 15.76
C LEU A 627 -55.14 -30.50 14.63
N GLY A 628 -54.24 -31.50 14.59
CA GLY A 628 -54.34 -32.60 13.67
C GLY A 628 -53.06 -33.07 12.93
N PHE A 629 -51.93 -32.37 13.01
CA PHE A 629 -50.71 -32.81 12.42
C PHE A 629 -49.66 -33.14 13.50
N ALA A 630 -48.98 -34.29 13.34
CA ALA A 630 -47.86 -34.66 14.21
C ALA A 630 -46.79 -33.58 14.19
N ALA A 631 -46.56 -32.92 15.32
CA ALA A 631 -45.51 -31.95 15.50
C ALA A 631 -44.16 -32.60 15.14
N GLY A 632 -43.48 -32.14 14.08
CA GLY A 632 -42.17 -32.64 13.68
C GLY A 632 -42.09 -33.31 12.28
N SER A 633 -43.19 -33.40 11.52
CA SER A 633 -43.17 -33.92 10.16
C SER A 633 -42.52 -32.91 9.18
N GLU A 634 -41.79 -33.42 8.18
CA GLU A 634 -41.15 -32.62 7.10
C GLU A 634 -42.15 -31.68 6.42
N ALA A 635 -43.36 -32.22 6.13
CA ALA A 635 -44.49 -31.47 5.54
C ALA A 635 -44.98 -30.30 6.43
N ALA A 636 -44.97 -30.48 7.76
CA ALA A 636 -45.31 -29.38 8.67
C ALA A 636 -44.29 -28.24 8.64
N PHE A 637 -43.01 -28.57 8.59
CA PHE A 637 -41.94 -27.59 8.47
C PHE A 637 -41.98 -26.86 7.13
N GLU A 638 -42.29 -27.53 6.01
CA GLU A 638 -42.44 -26.87 4.71
C GLU A 638 -43.51 -25.83 4.72
N LYS A 639 -44.69 -26.16 5.25
CA LYS A 639 -45.82 -25.23 5.37
C LYS A 639 -45.51 -24.03 6.29
N GLN A 640 -44.80 -24.28 7.40
CA GLN A 640 -44.36 -23.22 8.32
C GLN A 640 -43.32 -22.33 7.64
N SER A 641 -42.41 -22.91 6.84
CA SER A 641 -41.39 -22.19 6.07
C SER A 641 -42.05 -21.29 5.02
N GLU A 642 -43.06 -21.79 4.28
CA GLU A 642 -43.81 -20.97 3.32
C GLU A 642 -44.46 -19.77 3.99
N GLN A 643 -45.04 -19.95 5.18
CA GLN A 643 -45.66 -18.88 5.95
C GLN A 643 -44.62 -17.83 6.40
N ALA A 644 -43.45 -18.30 6.86
CA ALA A 644 -42.36 -17.41 7.27
C ALA A 644 -41.81 -16.59 6.07
N VAL A 645 -41.64 -17.22 4.93
CA VAL A 645 -41.25 -16.56 3.69
C VAL A 645 -42.28 -15.57 3.20
N ALA A 646 -43.58 -15.92 3.30
CA ALA A 646 -44.67 -15.03 2.93
C ALA A 646 -44.71 -13.77 3.83
N GLU A 647 -44.40 -13.91 5.12
CA GLU A 647 -44.30 -12.76 6.03
C GLU A 647 -43.08 -11.88 5.71
N ALA A 648 -41.93 -12.49 5.43
CA ALA A 648 -40.74 -11.76 5.01
C ALA A 648 -41.00 -10.97 3.71
N LYS A 649 -41.68 -11.60 2.72
CA LYS A 649 -42.08 -10.91 1.47
C LYS A 649 -43.00 -9.71 1.65
N LYS A 650 -43.71 -9.58 2.76
CA LYS A 650 -44.51 -8.38 3.08
C LYS A 650 -43.66 -7.23 3.59
N TRP A 651 -42.54 -7.51 4.22
CA TRP A 651 -41.64 -6.51 4.79
C TRP A 651 -40.61 -6.00 3.78
N PHE A 652 -40.03 -6.92 2.99
CA PHE A 652 -39.06 -6.56 1.96
C PHE A 652 -39.74 -6.09 0.67
N ARG A 653 -39.09 -5.17 -0.03
CA ARG A 653 -39.52 -4.80 -1.38
C ARG A 653 -39.40 -5.98 -2.34
N PRO A 654 -40.35 -6.17 -3.26
CA PRO A 654 -40.32 -7.27 -4.22
C PRO A 654 -39.01 -7.30 -5.05
N GLU A 655 -38.48 -6.13 -5.42
CA GLU A 655 -37.25 -5.99 -6.18
C GLU A 655 -36.05 -6.57 -5.40
N LEU A 656 -35.96 -6.31 -4.08
CA LEU A 656 -34.88 -6.82 -3.25
C LEU A 656 -34.94 -8.35 -3.13
N ILE A 657 -36.14 -8.91 -2.92
CA ILE A 657 -36.34 -10.37 -2.87
C ILE A 657 -35.92 -11.02 -4.21
N GLY A 658 -36.25 -10.37 -5.35
CA GLY A 658 -35.88 -10.85 -6.69
C GLY A 658 -34.36 -10.84 -6.96
N ARG A 659 -33.58 -10.09 -6.18
CA ARG A 659 -32.12 -10.01 -6.28
C ARG A 659 -31.36 -10.93 -5.33
N LEU A 660 -32.06 -11.54 -4.36
CA LEU A 660 -31.48 -12.57 -3.51
C LEU A 660 -31.39 -13.89 -4.27
N ASP A 661 -30.27 -14.59 -4.10
CA ASP A 661 -30.07 -15.91 -4.69
C ASP A 661 -30.94 -16.97 -4.00
N GLU A 662 -31.14 -16.82 -2.66
CA GLU A 662 -31.88 -17.80 -1.90
C GLU A 662 -32.48 -17.16 -0.61
N VAL A 663 -33.68 -17.60 -0.23
CA VAL A 663 -34.30 -17.32 1.06
C VAL A 663 -34.31 -18.61 1.88
N ILE A 664 -33.49 -18.65 2.90
CA ILE A 664 -33.18 -19.88 3.66
C ILE A 664 -33.86 -19.82 5.02
N VAL A 665 -34.74 -20.81 5.29
CA VAL A 665 -35.42 -20.91 6.57
C VAL A 665 -34.70 -21.90 7.48
N PHE A 666 -34.27 -21.44 8.64
CA PHE A 666 -33.58 -22.24 9.66
C PHE A 666 -34.61 -22.99 10.51
N ARG A 667 -34.35 -24.27 10.70
CA ARG A 667 -35.18 -25.10 11.58
C ARG A 667 -34.93 -24.80 13.05
N PRO A 668 -35.96 -24.86 13.91
CA PRO A 668 -35.76 -24.97 15.35
C PRO A 668 -34.87 -26.18 15.69
N LEU A 669 -33.97 -26.01 16.65
CA LEU A 669 -33.05 -27.08 17.03
C LEU A 669 -33.80 -28.17 17.85
N GLY A 670 -33.73 -29.42 17.40
CA GLY A 670 -34.21 -30.59 18.14
C GLY A 670 -33.27 -31.00 19.27
N GLU A 671 -33.72 -31.92 20.13
CA GLU A 671 -32.94 -32.39 21.28
C GLU A 671 -31.60 -32.95 20.89
N ASP A 672 -31.56 -33.85 19.88
CA ASP A 672 -30.32 -34.46 19.40
C ASP A 672 -29.32 -33.40 18.92
N SER A 673 -29.82 -32.36 18.23
CA SER A 673 -28.98 -31.25 17.79
C SER A 673 -28.45 -30.42 18.95
N LEU A 674 -29.28 -30.19 19.98
CA LEU A 674 -28.85 -29.46 21.19
C LEU A 674 -27.82 -30.30 22.00
N CYS A 675 -28.00 -31.63 22.09
CA CYS A 675 -27.00 -32.52 22.72
C CYS A 675 -25.66 -32.40 21.97
N THR A 676 -25.67 -32.55 20.65
CA THR A 676 -24.44 -32.44 19.85
C THR A 676 -23.77 -31.07 19.98
N ILE A 677 -24.55 -29.97 20.07
CA ILE A 677 -24.01 -28.63 20.29
C ILE A 677 -23.45 -28.52 21.71
N ALA A 678 -24.08 -29.10 22.72
CA ALA A 678 -23.57 -29.13 24.09
C ALA A 678 -22.19 -29.79 24.17
N GLU A 679 -22.02 -30.96 23.55
CA GLU A 679 -20.75 -31.66 23.46
C GLU A 679 -19.67 -30.81 22.80
N LYS A 680 -19.98 -30.11 21.69
CA LYS A 680 -19.04 -29.20 21.04
C LYS A 680 -18.65 -28.03 21.94
N LEU A 681 -19.60 -27.45 22.66
CA LEU A 681 -19.32 -26.30 23.57
C LEU A 681 -18.46 -26.75 24.76
N LEU A 682 -18.74 -27.93 25.31
CA LEU A 682 -17.95 -28.53 26.39
C LEU A 682 -16.53 -28.84 25.92
N GLY A 683 -16.33 -29.46 24.75
CA GLY A 683 -14.99 -29.69 24.18
C GLY A 683 -14.20 -28.39 23.87
N GLN A 684 -14.89 -27.31 23.48
CA GLN A 684 -14.26 -26.02 23.37
C GLN A 684 -13.84 -25.45 24.72
N LEU A 685 -14.64 -25.64 25.77
CA LEU A 685 -14.33 -25.22 27.12
C LEU A 685 -13.14 -26.02 27.68
N GLU A 686 -13.10 -27.33 27.48
CA GLU A 686 -11.98 -28.21 27.83
C GLU A 686 -10.67 -27.73 27.18
N SER A 687 -10.72 -27.41 25.87
CA SER A 687 -9.58 -26.91 25.14
C SER A 687 -9.11 -25.53 25.67
N ARG A 688 -10.02 -24.68 26.12
CA ARG A 688 -9.69 -23.38 26.76
C ARG A 688 -9.07 -23.58 28.14
N ALA A 689 -9.66 -24.46 28.95
CA ALA A 689 -9.14 -24.82 30.27
C ALA A 689 -7.71 -25.38 30.19
N ALA A 690 -7.47 -26.31 29.23
CA ALA A 690 -6.15 -26.89 29.01
C ALA A 690 -5.07 -25.81 28.65
N ARG A 691 -5.43 -24.83 27.81
CA ARG A 691 -4.51 -23.71 27.51
C ARG A 691 -4.19 -22.83 28.70
N SER A 692 -5.09 -22.79 29.70
CA SER A 692 -4.89 -22.07 30.97
C SER A 692 -4.22 -22.94 32.04
N GLY A 693 -3.83 -24.16 31.70
CA GLY A 693 -3.12 -25.09 32.62
C GLY A 693 -4.03 -25.95 33.48
N TYR A 694 -5.35 -25.99 33.24
CA TYR A 694 -6.33 -26.82 33.95
C TYR A 694 -6.84 -27.90 33.06
N GLN A 695 -6.96 -29.14 33.59
CA GLN A 695 -7.52 -30.26 32.84
C GLN A 695 -8.99 -30.41 33.21
N LEU A 696 -9.87 -30.20 32.26
CA LEU A 696 -11.32 -30.34 32.40
C LEU A 696 -11.78 -31.47 31.46
N THR A 697 -12.62 -32.37 31.99
CA THR A 697 -13.33 -33.39 31.21
C THR A 697 -14.80 -33.39 31.62
N HIS A 698 -15.65 -34.04 30.83
CA HIS A 698 -17.05 -34.18 31.16
C HIS A 698 -17.55 -35.63 30.91
N THR A 699 -18.56 -36.04 31.66
CA THR A 699 -19.22 -37.34 31.44
C THR A 699 -20.27 -37.21 30.34
N ALA A 700 -20.58 -38.35 29.67
CA ALA A 700 -21.58 -38.37 28.59
C ALA A 700 -23.02 -37.95 29.03
N ARG A 701 -23.28 -37.84 30.34
CA ARG A 701 -24.56 -37.39 30.90
C ARG A 701 -24.73 -35.86 30.90
N VAL A 702 -23.66 -35.11 30.89
CA VAL A 702 -23.67 -33.63 31.03
C VAL A 702 -24.31 -32.98 29.82
N GLY A 703 -23.93 -33.38 28.58
CA GLY A 703 -24.48 -32.85 27.36
C GLY A 703 -26.01 -32.93 27.27
N PRO A 704 -26.60 -34.13 27.42
CA PRO A 704 -28.07 -34.30 27.45
C PRO A 704 -28.77 -33.53 28.58
N ALA A 705 -28.17 -33.46 29.77
CA ALA A 705 -28.75 -32.73 30.91
C ALA A 705 -28.81 -31.22 30.66
N LEU A 706 -27.77 -30.64 30.07
CA LEU A 706 -27.74 -29.24 29.69
C LEU A 706 -28.70 -28.94 28.53
N ALA A 707 -28.77 -29.84 27.54
CA ALA A 707 -29.71 -29.75 26.43
C ALA A 707 -31.17 -29.75 26.89
N ALA A 708 -31.52 -30.64 27.84
CA ALA A 708 -32.86 -30.71 28.42
C ALA A 708 -33.28 -29.40 29.14
N LYS A 709 -32.34 -28.75 29.85
CA LYS A 709 -32.58 -27.45 30.51
C LYS A 709 -32.66 -26.29 29.52
N ALA A 710 -32.06 -26.44 28.32
CA ALA A 710 -32.05 -25.41 27.26
C ALA A 710 -33.27 -25.47 26.33
N ARG A 711 -34.31 -26.26 26.64
CA ARG A 711 -35.59 -26.29 25.91
C ARG A 711 -36.34 -24.98 26.07
N SER A 712 -35.88 -23.97 25.34
CA SER A 712 -36.47 -22.62 25.33
C SER A 712 -36.54 -22.07 23.92
N PRO A 713 -37.37 -21.04 23.65
CA PRO A 713 -37.39 -20.38 22.34
C PRO A 713 -36.04 -19.80 21.89
N TYR A 714 -35.05 -19.75 22.76
CA TYR A 714 -33.73 -19.16 22.53
C TYR A 714 -32.66 -20.19 22.05
N GLY A 715 -33.01 -21.47 21.95
CA GLY A 715 -32.17 -22.51 21.33
C GLY A 715 -30.73 -22.60 21.85
N ALA A 716 -29.77 -22.64 20.95
CA ALA A 716 -28.34 -22.75 21.28
C ALA A 716 -27.78 -21.57 22.11
N ARG A 717 -28.41 -20.38 22.10
CA ARG A 717 -27.99 -19.26 22.95
C ARG A 717 -28.24 -19.53 24.43
N GLU A 718 -29.38 -20.15 24.74
CA GLU A 718 -29.67 -20.57 26.11
C GLU A 718 -28.79 -21.75 26.54
N LEU A 719 -28.58 -22.71 25.65
CA LEU A 719 -27.65 -23.80 25.90
C LEU A 719 -26.24 -23.30 26.28
N ARG A 720 -25.73 -22.32 25.56
CA ARG A 720 -24.43 -21.72 25.87
C ARG A 720 -24.43 -21.09 27.26
N ARG A 721 -25.49 -20.35 27.63
CA ARG A 721 -25.62 -19.80 28.98
C ARG A 721 -25.65 -20.88 30.06
N GLN A 722 -26.27 -22.03 29.77
CA GLN A 722 -26.31 -23.13 30.70
C GLN A 722 -24.90 -23.77 30.88
N VAL A 723 -24.15 -23.94 29.78
CA VAL A 723 -22.74 -24.39 29.83
C VAL A 723 -21.87 -23.41 30.64
N ASP A 724 -21.99 -22.11 30.33
CA ASP A 724 -21.22 -21.06 31.01
C ASP A 724 -21.52 -21.04 32.53
N ARG A 725 -22.81 -21.15 32.91
CA ARG A 725 -23.20 -21.14 34.34
C ARG A 725 -22.86 -22.41 35.08
N ALA A 726 -23.09 -23.58 34.46
CA ALA A 726 -23.00 -24.86 35.13
C ALA A 726 -21.58 -25.38 35.20
N VAL A 727 -20.73 -25.07 34.22
CA VAL A 727 -19.38 -25.62 34.11
C VAL A 727 -18.31 -24.55 34.19
N GLU A 728 -18.37 -23.52 33.31
CA GLU A 728 -17.33 -22.52 33.25
C GLU A 728 -17.27 -21.66 34.52
N GLN A 729 -18.39 -21.16 35.01
CA GLN A 729 -18.46 -20.37 36.24
C GLN A 729 -18.14 -21.22 37.51
N ALA A 730 -18.53 -22.49 37.51
CA ALA A 730 -18.19 -23.42 38.59
C ALA A 730 -16.67 -23.61 38.65
N LEU A 731 -16.03 -23.92 37.53
CA LEU A 731 -14.58 -24.08 37.45
C LEU A 731 -13.85 -22.78 37.84
N ALA A 732 -14.34 -21.61 37.35
CA ALA A 732 -13.77 -20.31 37.69
C ALA A 732 -13.84 -20.03 39.21
N ASN A 733 -14.92 -20.45 39.90
CA ASN A 733 -15.04 -20.31 41.35
C ASN A 733 -14.02 -21.18 42.09
N GLU A 734 -13.79 -22.44 41.66
CA GLU A 734 -12.78 -23.34 42.26
C GLU A 734 -11.36 -22.81 42.06
N ILE A 735 -11.10 -22.19 40.89
CA ILE A 735 -9.81 -21.51 40.62
C ILE A 735 -9.65 -20.29 41.52
N ALA A 736 -10.70 -19.46 41.66
CA ALA A 736 -10.64 -18.22 42.45
C ALA A 736 -10.54 -18.48 43.94
N SER A 737 -11.14 -19.58 44.48
CA SER A 737 -11.00 -20.02 45.87
C SER A 737 -9.66 -20.64 46.17
N GLY A 738 -8.84 -20.96 45.20
CA GLY A 738 -7.56 -21.65 45.36
C GLY A 738 -7.68 -23.15 45.54
N THR A 739 -8.88 -23.72 45.38
CA THR A 739 -9.14 -25.15 45.48
C THR A 739 -8.62 -25.89 44.21
N ALA A 740 -8.75 -25.23 43.03
CA ALA A 740 -8.20 -25.75 41.78
C ALA A 740 -6.79 -25.20 41.54
N ALA A 741 -5.79 -26.10 41.54
CA ALA A 741 -4.40 -25.78 41.18
C ALA A 741 -4.08 -26.17 39.73
N PRO A 742 -3.14 -25.47 39.04
CA PRO A 742 -2.68 -25.84 37.70
C PRO A 742 -2.18 -27.31 37.68
N GLY A 743 -2.66 -28.06 36.70
CA GLY A 743 -2.34 -29.49 36.54
C GLY A 743 -3.33 -30.46 37.19
N GLN A 744 -4.27 -29.99 37.98
CA GLN A 744 -5.33 -30.85 38.55
C GLN A 744 -6.39 -31.20 37.50
N HIS A 745 -6.96 -32.39 37.64
CA HIS A 745 -8.02 -32.94 36.78
C HIS A 745 -9.39 -32.65 37.42
N TRP A 746 -10.27 -32.02 36.67
CA TRP A 746 -11.65 -31.74 37.07
C TRP A 746 -12.62 -32.39 36.09
N THR A 747 -13.61 -33.11 36.62
CA THR A 747 -14.66 -33.74 35.81
C THR A 747 -16.01 -33.11 36.10
N ALA A 748 -16.69 -32.64 35.05
CA ALA A 748 -18.07 -32.26 35.12
C ALA A 748 -18.94 -33.52 35.02
N ASP A 749 -19.77 -33.76 36.02
CA ASP A 749 -20.72 -34.88 36.04
C ASP A 749 -22.15 -34.40 36.35
N CYS A 750 -23.12 -35.20 36.01
CA CYS A 750 -24.54 -34.90 36.22
C CYS A 750 -25.11 -35.79 37.33
N THR A 751 -25.63 -35.13 38.39
CA THR A 751 -26.35 -35.85 39.48
C THR A 751 -27.67 -36.43 38.99
N ALA A 752 -28.27 -37.38 39.77
CA ALA A 752 -29.57 -37.96 39.46
C ALA A 752 -30.71 -36.93 39.27
N ASP A 753 -30.59 -35.78 39.92
CA ASP A 753 -31.55 -34.65 39.80
C ASP A 753 -31.30 -33.76 38.58
N GLY A 754 -30.37 -34.12 37.71
CA GLY A 754 -30.02 -33.36 36.48
C GLY A 754 -29.18 -32.10 36.77
N CYS A 755 -28.61 -31.93 37.97
CA CYS A 755 -27.68 -30.84 38.27
C CYS A 755 -26.26 -31.23 37.85
N VAL A 756 -25.57 -30.30 37.12
CA VAL A 756 -24.15 -30.48 36.76
C VAL A 756 -23.30 -30.01 37.93
N THR A 757 -22.38 -30.87 38.37
CA THR A 757 -21.43 -30.61 39.46
C THR A 757 -20.02 -30.86 38.95
N LEU A 758 -19.07 -30.10 39.48
CA LEU A 758 -17.62 -30.31 39.22
C LEU A 758 -17.00 -31.07 40.38
N GLN A 759 -16.21 -32.07 40.05
CA GLN A 759 -15.49 -32.89 41.04
C GLN A 759 -14.02 -32.99 40.61
N GLU A 760 -13.15 -32.91 41.60
CA GLU A 760 -11.75 -33.26 41.40
C GLU A 760 -11.63 -34.77 41.22
N THR A 761 -10.95 -35.19 40.16
CA THR A 761 -10.77 -36.64 39.86
C THR A 761 -9.28 -36.92 39.69
N ASP A 762 -8.84 -38.04 40.31
CA ASP A 762 -7.50 -38.54 40.05
C ASP A 762 -7.35 -39.01 38.60
N PRO A 763 -6.20 -38.72 37.93
CA PRO A 763 -5.98 -39.04 36.52
C PRO A 763 -6.12 -40.52 36.15
N VAL A 764 -6.17 -41.44 37.12
CA VAL A 764 -6.31 -42.89 36.92
C VAL A 764 -7.76 -43.33 36.75
N SER A 765 -8.75 -42.53 37.16
CA SER A 765 -10.18 -42.90 37.10
C SER A 765 -10.90 -42.47 35.82
N ALA A 766 -10.26 -41.75 34.92
CA ALA A 766 -10.88 -41.13 33.73
C ALA A 766 -10.90 -42.06 32.47
N VAL A 767 -10.42 -43.32 32.58
CA VAL A 767 -10.30 -44.25 31.44
C VAL A 767 -11.20 -45.47 31.62
N LEU A 768 -12.06 -45.55 32.60
CA LEU A 768 -13.09 -46.55 32.76
C LEU A 768 -14.46 -45.83 32.56
#